data_4b56d7912890ff4158ddb99cf4359815
#
_entry.id   4b56d7912890ff4158ddb99cf4359815
#
_cell.length_a   1.000
_cell.length_b   1.000
_cell.length_c   1.000
_cell.angle_alpha   90.00
_cell.angle_beta   90.00
_cell.angle_gamma   90.00
#
_symmetry.space_group_name_H-M   'P 1'
#
loop_
_entity.id
_entity.type
_entity.pdbx_description
1 polymer ?
#
loop_
_entity_poly.entity_id
_entity_poly.type
_entity_poly.pdbx_seq_one_letter_code
_entity_poly.pdbx_strand_id
1 'polypeptide(L)'
;MSAMLEFDTGPLNWVRGDIEAALKSAADRIRAYQADAGLENALRLARDESHQATGALRMVGLEGAAAVASALEETLTAMDSRTVQAGQATGTVIEALETLLKWVSRMAEGRGEGELALFPVYRKLRELNGADHVFEGELFYPSLQVRSVESASPEIPAAELAALAKASRAGFQRGLLAFLRGVQVDAGLAAMRKSLSQIETAVPSQAARTFWWACVGFIDALQNKGVEPDFHVKQLLARIDLQMRRLVDGSPQVAERLMRDALFFIAKSKSVGDEAQAVRSAFALEKYLPKHAALDAEQLERARPLLNALKETLTEARHHWSAFAEGNAAALNDFQTCATRLNAQAGTIEVPSLVQLTSTLKEAISSIGQLSDETRDAVRLEIATTLLFLQNATGTEDIFDQDFPARAESQVRRIKAALSGQAVGGAEDLLDEGTRKASEHALLSQLSREISSSLHQMEESLDTFFRNPGERGALSNIETLTAQIQGALSMLEQDAASELLRCGMDLVSPYLVEGSPGDEEKTRIADALSSIGLFIEAHCAGRQDAAKILTPARIAFGLDEPESISANLIPTVEDGLASRKATVAASYLDWQGTGGDDTRKKCLAALTELGHDADLIADRELKSAVENAFRMVSAGNPDESLAAAIAHLTGHDIVFLPVENASIE
;
A
#
# COMPACT_ATOMS: atom_id res chain seq x y z
N MET A 1 -9.79 -15.83 11.00
CA MET A 1 -9.50 -15.60 9.57
C MET A 1 -8.50 -14.46 9.50
N SER A 2 -7.24 -14.77 9.28
CA SER A 2 -6.18 -13.74 9.14
C SER A 2 -6.38 -13.08 7.78
N ALA A 3 -6.84 -11.83 7.77
CA ALA A 3 -6.89 -11.03 6.56
C ALA A 3 -5.43 -10.63 6.22
N MET A 4 -4.76 -11.46 5.41
CA MET A 4 -3.53 -11.02 4.74
C MET A 4 -3.84 -9.73 3.98
N LEU A 5 -2.91 -8.79 4.00
CA LEU A 5 -2.88 -7.71 3.00
C LEU A 5 -2.89 -8.40 1.64
N GLU A 6 -4.04 -8.42 0.99
CA GLU A 6 -4.13 -8.81 -0.43
C GLU A 6 -3.67 -7.60 -1.25
N PHE A 7 -2.39 -7.29 -1.14
CA PHE A 7 -1.72 -6.44 -2.11
C PHE A 7 -1.58 -7.26 -3.39
N ASP A 8 -2.02 -6.70 -4.49
CA ASP A 8 -1.80 -7.30 -5.79
C ASP A 8 -0.30 -7.36 -6.09
N THR A 9 0.28 -8.51 -5.89
CA THR A 9 1.72 -8.75 -6.13
C THR A 9 2.06 -8.88 -7.61
N GLY A 10 1.07 -9.00 -8.50
CA GLY A 10 1.28 -9.19 -9.94
C GLY A 10 2.13 -8.08 -10.57
N PRO A 11 1.72 -6.80 -10.50
CA PRO A 11 2.52 -5.69 -11.03
C PRO A 11 3.89 -5.57 -10.38
N LEU A 12 3.98 -5.82 -9.05
CA LEU A 12 5.25 -5.80 -8.34
C LEU A 12 6.19 -6.91 -8.84
N ASN A 13 5.69 -8.12 -9.10
CA ASN A 13 6.51 -9.22 -9.58
C ASN A 13 7.13 -8.96 -10.96
N TRP A 14 6.48 -8.16 -11.81
CA TRP A 14 7.04 -7.79 -13.12
C TRP A 14 8.24 -6.84 -12.99
N VAL A 15 8.21 -5.90 -12.06
CA VAL A 15 9.27 -4.89 -11.87
C VAL A 15 10.21 -5.22 -10.71
N ARG A 16 9.93 -6.30 -9.97
CA ARG A 16 10.71 -6.72 -8.79
C ARG A 16 12.20 -6.79 -9.08
N GLY A 17 12.55 -7.50 -10.16
CA GLY A 17 13.94 -7.71 -10.53
C GLY A 17 14.70 -6.41 -10.76
N ASP A 18 14.05 -5.44 -11.40
CA ASP A 18 14.63 -4.12 -11.70
C ASP A 18 14.77 -3.28 -10.43
N ILE A 19 13.74 -3.28 -9.55
CA ILE A 19 13.79 -2.57 -8.26
C ILE A 19 14.89 -3.17 -7.37
N GLU A 20 14.94 -4.50 -7.21
CA GLU A 20 15.95 -5.17 -6.39
C GLU A 20 17.37 -4.93 -6.92
N ALA A 21 17.57 -4.96 -8.24
CA ALA A 21 18.85 -4.67 -8.87
C ALA A 21 19.29 -3.21 -8.63
N ALA A 22 18.39 -2.25 -8.83
CA ALA A 22 18.65 -0.84 -8.61
C ALA A 22 19.02 -0.54 -7.15
N LEU A 23 18.21 -1.02 -6.19
CA LEU A 23 18.47 -0.80 -4.75
C LEU A 23 19.79 -1.47 -4.30
N LYS A 24 20.09 -2.68 -4.79
CA LYS A 24 21.32 -3.39 -4.48
C LYS A 24 22.54 -2.68 -5.05
N SER A 25 22.46 -2.23 -6.30
CA SER A 25 23.52 -1.48 -6.94
C SER A 25 23.77 -0.16 -6.20
N ALA A 26 22.72 0.59 -5.83
CA ALA A 26 22.84 1.79 -5.03
C ALA A 26 23.55 1.52 -3.69
N ALA A 27 23.17 0.46 -2.97
CA ALA A 27 23.81 0.08 -1.72
C ALA A 27 25.31 -0.26 -1.89
N ASP A 28 25.66 -1.00 -2.94
CA ASP A 28 27.06 -1.35 -3.22
C ASP A 28 27.91 -0.12 -3.56
N ARG A 29 27.35 0.86 -4.29
CA ARG A 29 28.01 2.15 -4.57
C ARG A 29 28.24 2.97 -3.30
N ILE A 30 27.28 3.01 -2.40
CA ILE A 30 27.42 3.74 -1.13
C ILE A 30 28.46 3.06 -0.24
N ARG A 31 28.53 1.73 -0.20
CA ARG A 31 29.59 1.00 0.50
C ARG A 31 30.97 1.28 -0.09
N ALA A 32 31.07 1.33 -1.44
CA ALA A 32 32.31 1.71 -2.11
C ALA A 32 32.73 3.15 -1.77
N TYR A 33 31.79 4.09 -1.76
CA TYR A 33 32.02 5.48 -1.33
C TYR A 33 32.45 5.58 0.14
N GLN A 34 31.89 4.73 1.02
CA GLN A 34 32.30 4.67 2.43
C GLN A 34 33.74 4.18 2.58
N ALA A 35 34.20 3.29 1.72
CA ALA A 35 35.58 2.79 1.70
C ALA A 35 36.55 3.80 1.08
N ASP A 36 36.14 4.54 0.06
CA ASP A 36 36.93 5.55 -0.66
C ASP A 36 36.05 6.76 -1.02
N ALA A 37 36.10 7.79 -0.22
CA ALA A 37 35.37 9.05 -0.43
C ALA A 37 35.82 9.84 -1.68
N GLY A 38 36.91 9.43 -2.36
CA GLY A 38 37.35 9.99 -3.64
C GLY A 38 36.47 9.58 -4.83
N LEU A 39 35.53 8.65 -4.65
CA LEU A 39 34.59 8.20 -5.69
C LEU A 39 33.40 9.18 -5.83
N GLU A 40 33.63 10.41 -6.27
CA GLU A 40 32.63 11.48 -6.36
C GLU A 40 31.38 11.09 -7.19
N ASN A 41 31.54 10.25 -8.21
CA ASN A 41 30.41 9.79 -9.04
C ASN A 41 29.51 8.75 -8.34
N ALA A 42 29.94 8.13 -7.23
CA ALA A 42 29.20 7.07 -6.58
C ALA A 42 27.87 7.56 -6.00
N LEU A 43 27.84 8.75 -5.39
CA LEU A 43 26.62 9.34 -4.83
C LEU A 43 25.59 9.66 -5.91
N ARG A 44 26.02 10.27 -7.02
CA ARG A 44 25.13 10.59 -8.14
C ARG A 44 24.55 9.34 -8.78
N LEU A 45 25.37 8.32 -9.02
CA LEU A 45 24.91 7.06 -9.60
C LEU A 45 23.95 6.31 -8.65
N ALA A 46 24.24 6.31 -7.34
CA ALA A 46 23.31 5.73 -6.35
C ALA A 46 21.97 6.47 -6.30
N ARG A 47 21.98 7.81 -6.44
CA ARG A 47 20.78 8.63 -6.56
C ARG A 47 19.97 8.26 -7.82
N ASP A 48 20.61 8.16 -8.97
CA ASP A 48 19.95 7.84 -10.24
C ASP A 48 19.32 6.43 -10.20
N GLU A 49 19.97 5.46 -9.54
CA GLU A 49 19.42 4.12 -9.28
C GLU A 49 18.25 4.16 -8.30
N SER A 50 18.34 4.96 -7.22
CA SER A 50 17.22 5.18 -6.29
C SER A 50 16.03 5.83 -6.99
N HIS A 51 16.27 6.76 -7.91
CA HIS A 51 15.23 7.39 -8.72
C HIS A 51 14.48 6.38 -9.62
N GLN A 52 15.20 5.43 -10.24
CA GLN A 52 14.58 4.34 -11.00
C GLN A 52 13.69 3.48 -10.11
N ALA A 53 14.18 3.12 -8.91
CA ALA A 53 13.37 2.37 -7.95
C ALA A 53 12.13 3.15 -7.50
N THR A 54 12.24 4.47 -7.25
CA THR A 54 11.11 5.35 -6.91
C THR A 54 10.04 5.33 -8.00
N GLY A 55 10.45 5.49 -9.26
CA GLY A 55 9.53 5.46 -10.41
C GLY A 55 8.81 4.13 -10.54
N ALA A 56 9.53 3.01 -10.40
CA ALA A 56 8.96 1.67 -10.48
C ALA A 56 7.98 1.39 -9.32
N LEU A 57 8.31 1.81 -8.09
CA LEU A 57 7.43 1.68 -6.92
C LEU A 57 6.12 2.46 -7.08
N ARG A 58 6.17 3.68 -7.63
CA ARG A 58 4.97 4.47 -7.95
C ARG A 58 4.10 3.82 -9.02
N MET A 59 4.73 3.28 -10.08
CA MET A 59 3.97 2.60 -11.15
C MET A 59 3.17 1.39 -10.64
N VAL A 60 3.64 0.72 -9.60
CA VAL A 60 2.93 -0.41 -8.99
C VAL A 60 2.07 -0.02 -7.79
N GLY A 61 1.88 1.28 -7.51
CA GLY A 61 0.99 1.80 -6.47
C GLY A 61 1.52 1.67 -5.04
N LEU A 62 2.85 1.51 -4.86
CA LEU A 62 3.52 1.45 -3.56
C LEU A 62 4.04 2.85 -3.17
N GLU A 63 3.10 3.75 -2.90
CA GLU A 63 3.38 5.19 -2.69
C GLU A 63 4.19 5.46 -1.41
N GLY A 64 3.96 4.72 -0.33
CA GLY A 64 4.73 4.86 0.90
C GLY A 64 6.18 4.39 0.73
N ALA A 65 6.39 3.26 0.05
CA ALA A 65 7.74 2.79 -0.29
C ALA A 65 8.45 3.75 -1.26
N ALA A 66 7.72 4.33 -2.23
CA ALA A 66 8.24 5.37 -3.11
C ALA A 66 8.62 6.65 -2.35
N ALA A 67 7.86 7.02 -1.30
CA ALA A 67 8.22 8.15 -0.44
C ALA A 67 9.54 7.91 0.32
N VAL A 68 9.80 6.67 0.76
CA VAL A 68 11.09 6.29 1.36
C VAL A 68 12.23 6.40 0.34
N ALA A 69 12.03 5.89 -0.88
CA ALA A 69 13.02 5.99 -1.96
C ALA A 69 13.28 7.46 -2.35
N SER A 70 12.24 8.32 -2.39
CA SER A 70 12.42 9.77 -2.61
C SER A 70 13.22 10.43 -1.48
N ALA A 71 12.98 10.08 -0.21
CA ALA A 71 13.78 10.59 0.91
C ALA A 71 15.25 10.15 0.84
N LEU A 72 15.53 8.95 0.29
CA LEU A 72 16.88 8.50 -0.03
C LEU A 72 17.53 9.39 -1.11
N GLU A 73 16.82 9.69 -2.20
CA GLU A 73 17.31 10.58 -3.27
C GLU A 73 17.65 11.97 -2.74
N GLU A 74 16.78 12.54 -1.89
CA GLU A 74 17.01 13.83 -1.21
C GLU A 74 18.29 13.77 -0.35
N THR A 75 18.44 12.70 0.45
CA THR A 75 19.62 12.52 1.32
C THR A 75 20.89 12.38 0.50
N LEU A 76 20.88 11.60 -0.59
CA LEU A 76 22.02 11.45 -1.48
C LEU A 76 22.39 12.77 -2.18
N THR A 77 21.39 13.57 -2.56
CA THR A 77 21.59 14.93 -3.10
C THR A 77 22.20 15.87 -2.07
N ALA A 78 21.72 15.80 -0.81
CA ALA A 78 22.25 16.58 0.29
C ALA A 78 23.72 16.19 0.65
N MET A 79 24.06 14.92 0.50
CA MET A 79 25.45 14.43 0.67
C MET A 79 26.35 14.93 -0.47
N ASP A 80 25.89 14.89 -1.72
CA ASP A 80 26.63 15.36 -2.91
C ASP A 80 26.89 16.87 -2.83
N SER A 81 25.86 17.66 -2.43
CA SER A 81 25.97 19.10 -2.19
C SER A 81 26.69 19.47 -0.89
N ARG A 82 27.10 18.50 -0.08
CA ARG A 82 27.77 18.65 1.22
C ARG A 82 26.95 19.41 2.27
N THR A 83 25.63 19.47 2.12
CA THR A 83 24.73 20.03 3.12
C THR A 83 24.53 19.06 4.29
N VAL A 84 24.68 17.75 4.03
CA VAL A 84 24.71 16.68 5.04
C VAL A 84 26.08 16.03 5.05
N GLN A 85 26.64 15.79 6.25
CA GLN A 85 27.94 15.16 6.39
C GLN A 85 27.87 13.67 6.04
N ALA A 86 28.65 13.24 5.07
CA ALA A 86 28.67 11.86 4.58
C ALA A 86 28.94 10.84 5.71
N GLY A 87 29.82 11.13 6.67
CA GLY A 87 30.14 10.24 7.78
C GLY A 87 28.94 9.91 8.70
N GLN A 88 27.94 10.78 8.77
CA GLN A 88 26.72 10.57 9.55
C GLN A 88 25.60 9.91 8.73
N ALA A 89 25.53 10.20 7.43
CA ALA A 89 24.43 9.78 6.58
C ALA A 89 24.64 8.39 5.96
N THR A 90 25.88 8.01 5.65
CA THR A 90 26.18 6.77 4.89
C THR A 90 25.60 5.52 5.52
N GLY A 91 25.73 5.38 6.85
CA GLY A 91 25.17 4.24 7.59
C GLY A 91 23.63 4.16 7.48
N THR A 92 22.96 5.31 7.65
CA THR A 92 21.50 5.41 7.56
C THR A 92 21.01 5.14 6.13
N VAL A 93 21.72 5.63 5.12
CA VAL A 93 21.39 5.38 3.71
C VAL A 93 21.51 3.90 3.37
N ILE A 94 22.58 3.22 3.81
CA ILE A 94 22.74 1.76 3.61
C ILE A 94 21.62 1.00 4.32
N GLU A 95 21.35 1.33 5.59
CA GLU A 95 20.25 0.72 6.35
C GLU A 95 18.90 0.86 5.64
N ALA A 96 18.61 2.05 5.10
CA ALA A 96 17.37 2.32 4.41
C ALA A 96 17.27 1.55 3.08
N LEU A 97 18.33 1.50 2.27
CA LEU A 97 18.39 0.73 1.04
C LEU A 97 18.17 -0.77 1.30
N GLU A 98 18.84 -1.33 2.32
CA GLU A 98 18.69 -2.74 2.69
C GLU A 98 17.31 -3.06 3.25
N THR A 99 16.74 -2.13 4.04
CA THR A 99 15.40 -2.30 4.60
C THR A 99 14.35 -2.28 3.50
N LEU A 100 14.45 -1.33 2.56
CA LEU A 100 13.56 -1.22 1.42
C LEU A 100 13.67 -2.46 0.50
N LEU A 101 14.90 -2.93 0.23
CA LEU A 101 15.14 -4.14 -0.55
C LEU A 101 14.49 -5.37 0.08
N LYS A 102 14.69 -5.60 1.39
CA LYS A 102 14.07 -6.70 2.12
C LYS A 102 12.55 -6.60 2.13
N TRP A 103 12.02 -5.39 2.31
CA TRP A 103 10.58 -5.14 2.32
C TRP A 103 9.95 -5.45 0.96
N VAL A 104 10.54 -4.97 -0.16
CA VAL A 104 10.07 -5.28 -1.53
C VAL A 104 10.08 -6.78 -1.81
N SER A 105 11.16 -7.48 -1.43
CA SER A 105 11.26 -8.94 -1.61
C SER A 105 10.15 -9.68 -0.84
N ARG A 106 9.87 -9.29 0.42
CA ARG A 106 8.80 -9.87 1.24
C ARG A 106 7.40 -9.57 0.68
N MET A 107 7.18 -8.34 0.20
CA MET A 107 5.92 -7.97 -0.46
C MET A 107 5.66 -8.81 -1.70
N ALA A 108 6.66 -8.99 -2.56
CA ALA A 108 6.54 -9.81 -3.76
C ALA A 108 6.26 -11.30 -3.46
N GLU A 109 6.72 -11.80 -2.30
CA GLU A 109 6.42 -13.15 -1.82
C GLU A 109 5.04 -13.30 -1.16
N GLY A 110 4.23 -12.23 -1.14
CA GLY A 110 2.94 -12.22 -0.44
C GLY A 110 3.04 -12.22 1.08
N ARG A 111 4.22 -11.96 1.62
CA ARG A 111 4.55 -11.94 3.07
C ARG A 111 4.79 -10.53 3.58
N GLY A 112 4.39 -9.51 2.80
CA GLY A 112 4.66 -8.12 3.11
C GLY A 112 3.86 -7.61 4.31
N GLU A 113 4.46 -6.67 5.01
CA GLU A 113 3.81 -5.82 5.99
C GLU A 113 3.39 -4.51 5.31
N GLY A 114 2.44 -3.79 5.92
CA GLY A 114 2.07 -2.45 5.43
C GLY A 114 3.27 -1.51 5.34
N GLU A 115 3.18 -0.51 4.48
CA GLU A 115 4.27 0.46 4.22
C GLU A 115 4.70 1.23 5.47
N LEU A 116 3.85 1.32 6.49
CA LEU A 116 4.19 1.90 7.80
C LEU A 116 5.36 1.18 8.50
N ALA A 117 5.65 -0.08 8.14
CA ALA A 117 6.82 -0.81 8.63
C ALA A 117 8.16 -0.14 8.21
N LEU A 118 8.15 0.67 7.16
CA LEU A 118 9.30 1.44 6.68
C LEU A 118 9.50 2.77 7.45
N PHE A 119 8.58 3.15 8.34
CA PHE A 119 8.62 4.44 9.03
C PHE A 119 9.91 4.69 9.83
N PRO A 120 10.50 3.71 10.54
CA PRO A 120 11.74 3.96 11.29
C PRO A 120 12.90 4.47 10.42
N VAL A 121 13.10 3.89 9.25
CA VAL A 121 14.16 4.34 8.33
C VAL A 121 13.76 5.63 7.59
N TYR A 122 12.48 5.78 7.24
CA TYR A 122 11.95 7.03 6.68
C TYR A 122 12.20 8.22 7.62
N ARG A 123 11.88 8.06 8.90
CA ARG A 123 12.10 9.09 9.92
C ARG A 123 13.57 9.50 9.99
N LYS A 124 14.49 8.53 10.06
CA LYS A 124 15.94 8.80 10.10
C LYS A 124 16.40 9.62 8.88
N LEU A 125 15.94 9.28 7.69
CA LEU A 125 16.27 10.01 6.45
C LEU A 125 15.72 11.44 6.49
N ARG A 126 14.47 11.62 6.90
CA ARG A 126 13.83 12.95 7.00
C ARG A 126 14.51 13.83 8.06
N GLU A 127 14.89 13.27 9.21
CA GLU A 127 15.65 13.96 10.24
C GLU A 127 17.03 14.38 9.74
N LEU A 128 17.75 13.55 8.97
CA LEU A 128 19.01 13.93 8.31
C LEU A 128 18.84 15.10 7.35
N ASN A 129 17.71 15.17 6.66
CA ASN A 129 17.36 16.26 5.75
C ASN A 129 16.78 17.48 6.47
N GLY A 130 16.83 17.52 7.82
CA GLY A 130 16.46 18.69 8.63
C GLY A 130 14.96 18.78 8.96
N ALA A 131 14.20 17.68 8.88
CA ALA A 131 12.81 17.68 9.31
C ALA A 131 12.70 17.55 10.85
N ASP A 132 12.07 18.53 11.51
CA ASP A 132 11.87 18.55 12.97
C ASP A 132 10.74 17.62 13.44
N HIS A 133 9.69 17.44 12.64
CA HIS A 133 8.51 16.65 12.95
C HIS A 133 8.14 15.76 11.77
N VAL A 134 8.56 14.50 11.83
CA VAL A 134 8.23 13.50 10.81
C VAL A 134 6.94 12.79 11.21
N PHE A 135 5.98 12.77 10.31
CA PHE A 135 4.66 12.20 10.56
C PHE A 135 4.55 10.80 9.96
N GLU A 136 4.22 9.81 10.78
CA GLU A 136 4.11 8.42 10.35
C GLU A 136 3.02 8.22 9.26
N GLY A 137 1.94 9.01 9.32
CA GLY A 137 0.88 9.01 8.30
C GLY A 137 1.35 9.43 6.91
N GLU A 138 2.59 9.91 6.74
CA GLU A 138 3.18 10.16 5.42
C GLU A 138 3.37 8.88 4.60
N LEU A 139 3.48 7.73 5.26
CA LEU A 139 3.55 6.41 4.63
C LEU A 139 2.21 5.65 4.63
N PHE A 140 1.10 6.30 4.96
CA PHE A 140 -0.20 5.66 5.07
C PHE A 140 -1.05 5.91 3.82
N TYR A 141 -1.21 4.88 2.98
CA TYR A 141 -1.92 4.94 1.70
C TYR A 141 -3.05 3.91 1.62
N PRO A 142 -4.15 4.10 2.38
CA PRO A 142 -5.32 3.23 2.27
C PRO A 142 -6.07 3.48 0.96
N SER A 143 -6.80 2.47 0.48
CA SER A 143 -7.73 2.67 -0.64
C SER A 143 -8.83 3.66 -0.25
N LEU A 144 -9.00 4.72 -1.02
CA LEU A 144 -10.03 5.75 -0.80
C LEU A 144 -11.31 5.51 -1.59
N GLN A 145 -11.40 4.41 -2.36
CA GLN A 145 -12.56 4.05 -3.19
C GLN A 145 -13.73 3.44 -2.41
N VAL A 146 -13.75 3.64 -1.11
CA VAL A 146 -14.83 3.15 -0.23
C VAL A 146 -16.01 4.11 -0.30
N ARG A 147 -17.22 3.54 -0.42
CA ARG A 147 -18.48 4.31 -0.39
C ARG A 147 -19.01 4.33 1.05
N SER A 148 -19.34 5.51 1.56
CA SER A 148 -20.15 5.63 2.76
C SER A 148 -21.55 5.03 2.51
N VAL A 149 -22.27 4.67 3.59
CA VAL A 149 -23.60 4.08 3.48
C VAL A 149 -24.50 4.90 2.54
N GLU A 150 -25.17 4.21 1.60
CA GLU A 150 -26.07 4.82 0.63
C GLU A 150 -27.19 5.58 1.36
N SER A 151 -27.13 6.88 1.30
CA SER A 151 -28.19 7.78 1.69
C SER A 151 -28.56 8.65 0.51
N ALA A 152 -29.84 8.85 0.26
CA ALA A 152 -30.31 9.74 -0.80
C ALA A 152 -29.64 11.12 -0.66
N SER A 153 -28.96 11.57 -1.70
CA SER A 153 -28.28 12.86 -1.70
C SER A 153 -29.32 13.96 -1.80
N PRO A 154 -29.41 14.90 -0.84
CA PRO A 154 -30.28 16.05 -1.00
C PRO A 154 -29.72 16.94 -2.12
N GLU A 155 -30.57 17.34 -3.07
CA GLU A 155 -30.25 18.39 -4.01
C GLU A 155 -30.35 19.76 -3.28
N ILE A 156 -29.26 20.16 -2.64
CA ILE A 156 -29.19 21.47 -1.98
C ILE A 156 -28.52 22.46 -2.96
N PRO A 157 -29.12 23.64 -3.19
CA PRO A 157 -28.50 24.67 -4.00
C PRO A 157 -27.13 25.09 -3.44
N ALA A 158 -26.16 25.38 -4.31
CA ALA A 158 -24.79 25.73 -3.91
C ALA A 158 -24.72 26.91 -2.91
N ALA A 159 -25.61 27.89 -3.05
CA ALA A 159 -25.69 29.04 -2.14
C ALA A 159 -26.15 28.62 -0.72
N GLU A 160 -27.08 27.67 -0.60
CA GLU A 160 -27.55 27.17 0.69
C GLU A 160 -26.47 26.30 1.35
N LEU A 161 -25.77 25.48 0.57
CA LEU A 161 -24.64 24.71 1.05
C LEU A 161 -23.52 25.62 1.59
N ALA A 162 -23.19 26.69 0.88
CA ALA A 162 -22.19 27.66 1.33
C ALA A 162 -22.62 28.39 2.61
N ALA A 163 -23.90 28.74 2.73
CA ALA A 163 -24.45 29.34 3.97
C ALA A 163 -24.39 28.36 5.15
N LEU A 164 -24.79 27.10 4.96
CA LEU A 164 -24.67 26.03 5.96
C LEU A 164 -23.22 25.81 6.37
N ALA A 165 -22.32 25.71 5.40
CA ALA A 165 -20.87 25.53 5.63
C ALA A 165 -20.30 26.69 6.46
N LYS A 166 -20.70 27.92 6.18
CA LYS A 166 -20.30 29.13 6.96
C LYS A 166 -20.78 29.06 8.41
N ALA A 167 -22.04 28.68 8.63
CA ALA A 167 -22.60 28.53 9.98
C ALA A 167 -21.92 27.39 10.75
N SER A 168 -21.73 26.23 10.12
CA SER A 168 -21.07 25.06 10.69
C SER A 168 -19.60 25.37 11.02
N ARG A 169 -18.88 26.06 10.15
CA ARG A 169 -17.49 26.47 10.36
C ARG A 169 -17.36 27.36 11.61
N ALA A 170 -18.27 28.31 11.84
CA ALA A 170 -18.26 29.12 13.05
C ALA A 170 -18.44 28.28 14.33
N GLY A 171 -19.23 27.20 14.27
CA GLY A 171 -19.36 26.21 15.34
C GLY A 171 -18.08 25.40 15.56
N PHE A 172 -17.50 24.92 14.49
CA PHE A 172 -16.22 24.19 14.48
C PHE A 172 -15.08 25.02 15.09
N GLN A 173 -14.90 26.26 14.66
CA GLN A 173 -13.85 27.16 15.15
C GLN A 173 -13.98 27.44 16.65
N ARG A 174 -15.19 27.60 17.18
CA ARG A 174 -15.40 27.76 18.65
C ARG A 174 -14.98 26.48 19.38
N GLY A 175 -15.33 25.31 18.86
CA GLY A 175 -14.91 24.01 19.41
C GLY A 175 -13.41 23.83 19.37
N LEU A 176 -12.78 24.15 18.22
CA LEU A 176 -11.33 24.10 18.02
C LEU A 176 -10.59 25.00 19.02
N LEU A 177 -11.08 26.22 19.23
CA LEU A 177 -10.48 27.15 20.18
C LEU A 177 -10.56 26.63 21.62
N ALA A 178 -11.70 26.00 22.01
CA ALA A 178 -11.87 25.37 23.31
C ALA A 178 -10.88 24.20 23.49
N PHE A 179 -10.75 23.35 22.45
CA PHE A 179 -9.80 22.23 22.43
C PHE A 179 -8.35 22.72 22.57
N LEU A 180 -7.91 23.69 21.77
CA LEU A 180 -6.54 24.23 21.79
C LEU A 180 -6.17 24.89 23.13
N ARG A 181 -7.16 25.51 23.81
CA ARG A 181 -6.98 26.13 25.13
C ARG A 181 -7.05 25.12 26.28
N GLY A 182 -7.48 23.88 26.03
CA GLY A 182 -7.69 22.87 27.06
C GLY A 182 -8.87 23.18 27.99
N VAL A 183 -9.82 24.04 27.56
CA VAL A 183 -10.98 24.46 28.36
C VAL A 183 -12.26 23.89 27.73
N GLN A 184 -13.06 23.15 28.51
CA GLN A 184 -14.29 22.50 28.04
C GLN A 184 -14.06 21.66 26.80
N VAL A 185 -12.99 20.84 26.78
CA VAL A 185 -12.53 20.04 25.65
C VAL A 185 -13.66 19.16 25.09
N ASP A 186 -14.38 18.43 25.95
CA ASP A 186 -15.45 17.52 25.53
C ASP A 186 -16.60 18.27 24.84
N ALA A 187 -17.00 19.44 25.36
CA ALA A 187 -18.00 20.29 24.72
C ALA A 187 -17.49 20.86 23.38
N GLY A 188 -16.20 21.19 23.31
CA GLY A 188 -15.54 21.67 22.08
C GLY A 188 -15.53 20.59 21.00
N LEU A 189 -15.15 19.35 21.34
CA LEU A 189 -15.16 18.20 20.43
C LEU A 189 -16.58 17.88 19.96
N ALA A 190 -17.58 17.91 20.87
CA ALA A 190 -18.99 17.71 20.49
C ALA A 190 -19.50 18.77 19.51
N ALA A 191 -19.10 20.04 19.69
CA ALA A 191 -19.44 21.12 18.76
C ALA A 191 -18.77 20.92 17.39
N MET A 192 -17.51 20.51 17.36
CA MET A 192 -16.80 20.20 16.10
C MET A 192 -17.47 19.03 15.38
N ARG A 193 -17.75 17.91 16.07
CA ARG A 193 -18.44 16.75 15.49
C ARG A 193 -19.79 17.14 14.88
N LYS A 194 -20.61 17.85 15.63
CA LYS A 194 -21.91 18.36 15.13
C LYS A 194 -21.77 19.17 13.87
N SER A 195 -20.78 20.07 13.82
CA SER A 195 -20.54 20.94 12.67
C SER A 195 -20.14 20.15 11.42
N LEU A 196 -19.31 19.11 11.58
CA LEU A 196 -18.90 18.23 10.48
C LEU A 196 -20.04 17.34 10.00
N SER A 197 -20.85 16.76 10.91
CA SER A 197 -21.99 15.93 10.52
C SER A 197 -23.06 16.73 9.77
N GLN A 198 -23.23 18.01 10.08
CA GLN A 198 -24.13 18.89 9.31
C GLN A 198 -23.67 19.07 7.87
N ILE A 199 -22.37 19.18 7.63
CA ILE A 199 -21.82 19.28 6.28
C ILE A 199 -21.90 17.93 5.57
N GLU A 200 -21.51 16.85 6.24
CA GLU A 200 -21.57 15.48 5.72
C GLU A 200 -22.96 15.17 5.14
N THR A 201 -24.02 15.45 5.90
CA THR A 201 -25.39 15.18 5.45
C THR A 201 -25.89 16.11 4.35
N ALA A 202 -25.27 17.28 4.18
CA ALA A 202 -25.69 18.29 3.22
C ALA A 202 -24.97 18.22 1.86
N VAL A 203 -23.76 17.66 1.81
CA VAL A 203 -23.01 17.61 0.54
C VAL A 203 -23.63 16.61 -0.43
N PRO A 204 -23.84 16.99 -1.71
CA PRO A 204 -24.55 16.16 -2.68
C PRO A 204 -23.74 14.96 -3.15
N SER A 205 -22.42 15.11 -3.22
CA SER A 205 -21.55 14.06 -3.75
C SER A 205 -21.22 12.99 -2.73
N GLN A 206 -21.31 11.72 -3.15
CA GLN A 206 -20.96 10.54 -2.35
C GLN A 206 -19.52 10.61 -1.82
N ALA A 207 -18.57 10.96 -2.67
CA ALA A 207 -17.17 11.00 -2.27
C ALA A 207 -16.87 12.17 -1.32
N ALA A 208 -17.51 13.38 -1.50
CA ALA A 208 -17.42 14.45 -0.51
C ALA A 208 -18.03 14.02 0.83
N ARG A 209 -19.13 13.29 0.80
CA ARG A 209 -19.75 12.75 2.00
C ARG A 209 -18.80 11.78 2.71
N THR A 210 -18.16 10.86 1.96
CA THR A 210 -17.17 9.93 2.50
C THR A 210 -16.00 10.66 3.17
N PHE A 211 -15.51 11.75 2.55
CA PHE A 211 -14.48 12.61 3.14
C PHE A 211 -14.93 13.21 4.48
N TRP A 212 -16.12 13.84 4.52
CA TRP A 212 -16.60 14.46 5.75
C TRP A 212 -16.92 13.43 6.83
N TRP A 213 -17.41 12.24 6.43
CA TRP A 213 -17.61 11.11 7.33
C TRP A 213 -16.29 10.64 7.97
N ALA A 214 -15.21 10.54 7.22
CA ALA A 214 -13.89 10.26 7.78
C ALA A 214 -13.46 11.33 8.81
N CYS A 215 -13.73 12.62 8.52
CA CYS A 215 -13.46 13.70 9.46
C CYS A 215 -14.34 13.60 10.74
N VAL A 216 -15.61 13.19 10.64
CA VAL A 216 -16.48 12.92 11.79
C VAL A 216 -15.93 11.77 12.63
N GLY A 217 -15.53 10.67 11.98
CA GLY A 217 -14.91 9.52 12.66
C GLY A 217 -13.62 9.89 13.41
N PHE A 218 -12.80 10.78 12.84
CA PHE A 218 -11.62 11.29 13.51
C PHE A 218 -11.95 12.07 14.79
N ILE A 219 -12.95 12.95 14.76
CA ILE A 219 -13.41 13.66 15.98
C ILE A 219 -14.00 12.68 16.99
N ASP A 220 -14.73 11.65 16.54
CA ASP A 220 -15.26 10.60 17.42
C ASP A 220 -14.13 9.83 18.14
N ALA A 221 -13.04 9.49 17.43
CA ALA A 221 -11.85 8.87 18.02
C ALA A 221 -11.18 9.79 19.07
N LEU A 222 -11.15 11.11 18.84
CA LEU A 222 -10.65 12.10 19.82
C LEU A 222 -11.55 12.18 21.05
N GLN A 223 -12.89 12.17 20.87
CA GLN A 223 -13.86 12.19 21.97
C GLN A 223 -13.71 10.96 22.88
N ASN A 224 -13.41 9.81 22.29
CA ASN A 224 -13.21 8.55 23.02
C ASN A 224 -11.78 8.40 23.57
N LYS A 225 -10.96 9.47 23.51
CA LYS A 225 -9.57 9.49 24.00
C LYS A 225 -8.69 8.42 23.36
N GLY A 226 -9.05 7.98 22.16
CA GLY A 226 -8.30 7.00 21.41
C GLY A 226 -7.06 7.57 20.73
N VAL A 227 -7.02 8.90 20.57
CA VAL A 227 -5.94 9.65 19.92
C VAL A 227 -5.40 10.69 20.88
N GLU A 228 -4.08 10.76 21.05
CA GLU A 228 -3.41 11.78 21.87
C GLU A 228 -3.35 13.11 21.10
N PRO A 229 -3.66 14.26 21.76
CA PRO A 229 -3.71 15.56 21.10
C PRO A 229 -2.29 16.16 20.91
N ASP A 230 -1.52 15.56 20.01
CA ASP A 230 -0.18 15.99 19.63
C ASP A 230 -0.17 17.16 18.61
N PHE A 231 1.02 17.48 18.11
CA PHE A 231 1.22 18.52 17.09
C PHE A 231 0.45 18.20 15.80
N HIS A 232 0.50 16.95 15.32
CA HIS A 232 -0.10 16.54 14.04
C HIS A 232 -1.64 16.52 14.12
N VAL A 233 -2.20 16.13 15.25
CA VAL A 233 -3.66 16.24 15.53
C VAL A 233 -4.13 17.69 15.42
N LYS A 234 -3.39 18.63 16.05
CA LYS A 234 -3.74 20.05 16.01
C LYS A 234 -3.62 20.62 14.59
N GLN A 235 -2.60 20.20 13.85
CA GLN A 235 -2.41 20.57 12.46
C GLN A 235 -3.54 20.02 11.58
N LEU A 236 -3.95 18.76 11.78
CA LEU A 236 -5.07 18.16 11.05
C LEU A 236 -6.37 18.93 11.29
N LEU A 237 -6.67 19.29 12.53
CA LEU A 237 -7.86 20.08 12.88
C LEU A 237 -7.84 21.48 12.20
N ALA A 238 -6.68 22.13 12.10
CA ALA A 238 -6.55 23.39 11.40
C ALA A 238 -6.77 23.24 9.89
N ARG A 239 -6.30 22.14 9.29
CA ARG A 239 -6.52 21.82 7.87
C ARG A 239 -7.99 21.49 7.58
N ILE A 240 -8.70 20.84 8.50
CA ILE A 240 -10.15 20.64 8.40
C ILE A 240 -10.89 21.99 8.37
N ASP A 241 -10.53 22.98 9.21
CA ASP A 241 -11.10 24.32 9.15
C ASP A 241 -10.84 25.00 7.81
N LEU A 242 -9.63 24.82 7.25
CA LEU A 242 -9.28 25.35 5.94
C LEU A 242 -10.11 24.70 4.81
N GLN A 243 -10.34 23.39 4.88
CA GLN A 243 -11.21 22.67 3.95
C GLN A 243 -12.66 23.15 4.05
N MET A 244 -13.16 23.41 5.27
CA MET A 244 -14.48 24.03 5.47
C MET A 244 -14.55 25.43 4.84
N ARG A 245 -13.48 26.23 4.91
CA ARG A 245 -13.40 27.54 4.25
C ARG A 245 -13.55 27.41 2.74
N ARG A 246 -12.86 26.46 2.10
CA ARG A 246 -12.99 26.21 0.65
C ARG A 246 -14.44 25.90 0.25
N LEU A 247 -15.14 25.13 1.08
CA LEU A 247 -16.55 24.83 0.84
C LEU A 247 -17.43 26.09 0.95
N VAL A 248 -17.13 27.00 1.90
CA VAL A 248 -17.79 28.31 2.01
C VAL A 248 -17.53 29.17 0.77
N ASP A 249 -16.32 29.10 0.23
CA ASP A 249 -15.91 29.85 -0.98
C ASP A 249 -16.43 29.19 -2.28
N GLY A 250 -17.21 28.09 -2.15
CA GLY A 250 -17.90 27.43 -3.26
C GLY A 250 -17.07 26.36 -3.99
N SER A 251 -15.90 25.98 -3.48
CA SER A 251 -15.10 24.90 -4.05
C SER A 251 -15.55 23.56 -3.50
N PRO A 252 -16.01 22.61 -4.35
CA PRO A 252 -16.40 21.27 -3.91
C PRO A 252 -15.21 20.31 -3.75
N GLN A 253 -14.01 20.72 -4.16
CA GLN A 253 -12.80 19.89 -4.13
C GLN A 253 -12.41 19.53 -2.70
N VAL A 254 -12.05 18.27 -2.46
CA VAL A 254 -11.57 17.78 -1.16
C VAL A 254 -10.10 17.41 -1.26
N ALA A 255 -9.36 17.61 -0.15
CA ALA A 255 -7.95 17.23 -0.09
C ALA A 255 -7.84 15.75 0.25
N GLU A 256 -7.29 14.96 -0.66
CA GLU A 256 -7.08 13.53 -0.49
C GLU A 256 -6.10 13.25 0.66
N ARG A 257 -5.03 14.01 0.75
CA ARG A 257 -4.05 13.90 1.83
C ARG A 257 -4.68 14.13 3.20
N LEU A 258 -5.59 15.10 3.32
CA LEU A 258 -6.30 15.37 4.57
C LEU A 258 -7.16 14.18 5.00
N MET A 259 -7.82 13.53 4.04
CA MET A 259 -8.59 12.33 4.30
C MET A 259 -7.69 11.17 4.79
N ARG A 260 -6.56 10.94 4.13
CA ARG A 260 -5.60 9.90 4.55
C ARG A 260 -5.08 10.13 5.97
N ASP A 261 -4.77 11.37 6.32
CA ASP A 261 -4.31 11.71 7.66
C ASP A 261 -5.42 11.46 8.72
N ALA A 262 -6.67 11.78 8.42
CA ALA A 262 -7.81 11.45 9.30
C ALA A 262 -7.97 9.93 9.48
N LEU A 263 -7.93 9.17 8.39
CA LEU A 263 -7.99 7.70 8.41
C LEU A 263 -6.81 7.08 9.17
N PHE A 264 -5.60 7.65 9.08
CA PHE A 264 -4.44 7.20 9.85
C PHE A 264 -4.69 7.30 11.36
N PHE A 265 -5.19 8.43 11.84
CA PHE A 265 -5.49 8.58 13.28
C PHE A 265 -6.62 7.64 13.74
N ILE A 266 -7.63 7.40 12.90
CA ILE A 266 -8.67 6.42 13.19
C ILE A 266 -8.07 5.00 13.27
N ALA A 267 -7.19 4.64 12.33
CA ALA A 267 -6.52 3.35 12.32
C ALA A 267 -5.72 3.10 13.60
N LYS A 268 -4.92 4.06 14.03
CA LYS A 268 -4.05 3.97 15.22
C LYS A 268 -4.76 4.23 16.54
N SER A 269 -6.03 4.60 16.53
CA SER A 269 -6.80 4.90 17.74
C SER A 269 -6.93 3.68 18.66
N LYS A 270 -6.57 3.86 19.93
CA LYS A 270 -6.65 2.82 20.96
C LYS A 270 -8.10 2.56 21.42
N SER A 271 -8.95 3.55 21.31
CA SER A 271 -10.37 3.50 21.67
C SER A 271 -11.18 4.29 20.64
N VAL A 272 -12.23 3.71 20.14
CA VAL A 272 -13.09 4.30 19.11
C VAL A 272 -14.55 4.29 19.55
N GLY A 273 -15.31 5.29 19.11
CA GLY A 273 -16.76 5.27 19.18
C GLY A 273 -17.37 4.59 17.96
N ASP A 274 -18.67 4.61 17.86
CA ASP A 274 -19.41 3.90 16.81
C ASP A 274 -19.06 4.42 15.40
N GLU A 275 -18.90 5.73 15.23
CA GLU A 275 -18.57 6.33 13.95
C GLU A 275 -17.13 5.99 13.49
N ALA A 276 -16.17 6.14 14.40
CA ALA A 276 -14.79 5.79 14.10
C ALA A 276 -14.64 4.29 13.82
N GLN A 277 -15.39 3.44 14.50
CA GLN A 277 -15.43 1.99 14.25
C GLN A 277 -16.05 1.68 12.88
N ALA A 278 -17.14 2.35 12.51
CA ALA A 278 -17.74 2.19 11.20
C ALA A 278 -16.77 2.57 10.06
N VAL A 279 -16.08 3.71 10.20
CA VAL A 279 -15.03 4.13 9.25
C VAL A 279 -13.88 3.12 9.20
N ARG A 280 -13.36 2.67 10.37
CA ARG A 280 -12.28 1.69 10.46
C ARG A 280 -12.62 0.40 9.72
N SER A 281 -13.84 -0.09 9.90
CA SER A 281 -14.33 -1.32 9.27
C SER A 281 -14.53 -1.14 7.75
N ALA A 282 -15.17 -0.02 7.33
CA ALA A 282 -15.46 0.25 5.93
C ALA A 282 -14.18 0.37 5.08
N PHE A 283 -13.15 1.04 5.61
CA PHE A 283 -11.85 1.17 4.94
C PHE A 283 -10.88 0.02 5.25
N ALA A 284 -11.29 -0.97 6.05
CA ALA A 284 -10.45 -2.08 6.48
C ALA A 284 -9.08 -1.62 7.02
N LEU A 285 -9.06 -0.54 7.83
CA LEU A 285 -7.84 0.18 8.19
C LEU A 285 -6.83 -0.67 8.97
N GLU A 286 -7.27 -1.72 9.65
CA GLU A 286 -6.41 -2.64 10.40
C GLU A 286 -5.40 -3.36 9.51
N LYS A 287 -5.72 -3.52 8.22
CA LYS A 287 -4.84 -4.17 7.23
C LYS A 287 -3.57 -3.38 6.96
N TYR A 288 -3.60 -2.06 7.14
CA TYR A 288 -2.48 -1.16 6.84
C TYR A 288 -1.55 -0.95 8.03
N LEU A 289 -1.94 -1.39 9.22
CA LEU A 289 -1.10 -1.29 10.40
C LEU A 289 -0.05 -2.39 10.41
N PRO A 290 1.19 -2.12 10.88
CA PRO A 290 2.19 -3.16 11.05
C PRO A 290 1.67 -4.24 12.01
N LYS A 291 1.83 -5.50 11.62
CA LYS A 291 1.40 -6.65 12.46
C LYS A 291 2.22 -6.77 13.74
N HIS A 292 3.45 -6.25 13.72
CA HIS A 292 4.41 -6.32 14.82
C HIS A 292 4.42 -5.06 15.70
N ALA A 293 3.27 -4.42 15.93
CA ALA A 293 3.18 -3.21 16.78
C ALA A 293 3.62 -3.42 18.25
N ALA A 294 4.02 -4.64 18.64
CA ALA A 294 4.39 -4.97 20.01
C ALA A 294 5.91 -4.89 20.29
N LEU A 295 6.76 -4.83 19.28
CA LEU A 295 8.21 -4.73 19.46
C LEU A 295 8.74 -3.45 18.82
N ASP A 296 9.49 -2.66 19.60
CA ASP A 296 10.31 -1.57 19.05
C ASP A 296 11.35 -2.15 18.09
N ALA A 297 11.69 -1.40 17.03
CA ALA A 297 12.71 -1.82 16.06
C ALA A 297 14.04 -2.26 16.71
N GLU A 298 14.39 -1.64 17.84
CA GLU A 298 15.57 -2.00 18.63
C GLU A 298 15.43 -3.38 19.31
N GLN A 299 14.23 -3.74 19.75
CA GLN A 299 13.96 -5.06 20.34
C GLN A 299 14.03 -6.15 19.27
N LEU A 300 13.52 -5.87 18.07
CA LEU A 300 13.57 -6.80 16.93
C LEU A 300 15.03 -7.04 16.48
N GLU A 301 15.84 -5.99 16.40
CA GLU A 301 17.28 -6.11 16.08
C GLU A 301 18.04 -6.95 17.13
N ARG A 302 17.70 -6.82 18.41
CA ARG A 302 18.26 -7.66 19.48
C ARG A 302 17.80 -9.12 19.39
N ALA A 303 16.57 -9.36 18.93
CA ALA A 303 16.01 -10.69 18.79
C ALA A 303 16.56 -11.45 17.57
N ARG A 304 16.96 -10.78 16.48
CA ARG A 304 17.46 -11.42 15.25
C ARG A 304 18.57 -12.44 15.42
N PRO A 305 19.66 -12.18 16.14
CA PRO A 305 20.71 -13.20 16.34
C PRO A 305 20.18 -14.39 17.13
N LEU A 306 19.25 -14.19 18.07
CA LEU A 306 18.62 -15.27 18.83
C LEU A 306 17.71 -16.13 17.94
N LEU A 307 16.96 -15.48 17.04
CA LEU A 307 16.15 -16.16 16.05
C LEU A 307 16.97 -17.00 15.07
N ASN A 308 18.10 -16.47 14.61
CA ASN A 308 18.99 -17.20 13.71
C ASN A 308 19.55 -18.46 14.39
N ALA A 309 19.98 -18.34 15.65
CA ALA A 309 20.42 -19.48 16.43
C ALA A 309 19.29 -20.54 16.64
N LEU A 310 18.06 -20.06 16.82
CA LEU A 310 16.89 -20.95 16.95
C LEU A 310 16.60 -21.66 15.62
N LYS A 311 16.69 -20.97 14.46
CA LYS A 311 16.52 -21.54 13.11
C LYS A 311 17.53 -22.64 12.81
N GLU A 312 18.81 -22.41 13.15
CA GLU A 312 19.85 -23.42 12.98
C GLU A 312 19.55 -24.67 13.79
N THR A 313 19.19 -24.50 15.07
CA THR A 313 18.83 -25.62 15.95
C THR A 313 17.58 -26.37 15.50
N LEU A 314 16.56 -25.65 14.95
CA LEU A 314 15.38 -26.29 14.35
C LEU A 314 15.73 -27.13 13.12
N THR A 315 16.67 -26.64 12.30
CA THR A 315 17.14 -27.38 11.12
C THR A 315 17.86 -28.70 11.53
N GLU A 316 18.72 -28.64 12.54
CA GLU A 316 19.38 -29.82 13.11
C GLU A 316 18.35 -30.76 13.73
N ALA A 317 17.40 -30.24 14.53
CA ALA A 317 16.35 -31.02 15.15
C ALA A 317 15.53 -31.80 14.12
N ARG A 318 15.18 -31.15 12.99
CA ARG A 318 14.47 -31.81 11.88
C ARG A 318 15.30 -32.91 11.24
N HIS A 319 16.60 -32.70 11.06
CA HIS A 319 17.48 -33.74 10.50
C HIS A 319 17.52 -34.96 11.39
N HIS A 320 17.71 -34.79 12.70
CA HIS A 320 17.70 -35.91 13.66
C HIS A 320 16.32 -36.58 13.77
N TRP A 321 15.24 -35.78 13.66
CA TRP A 321 13.88 -36.29 13.61
C TRP A 321 13.65 -37.21 12.40
N SER A 322 14.06 -36.79 11.19
CA SER A 322 13.94 -37.59 9.97
C SER A 322 14.71 -38.92 10.10
N ALA A 323 15.95 -38.85 10.57
CA ALA A 323 16.76 -40.06 10.78
C ALA A 323 16.11 -41.03 11.80
N PHE A 324 15.53 -40.49 12.89
CA PHE A 324 14.78 -41.30 13.85
C PHE A 324 13.51 -41.92 13.25
N ALA A 325 12.76 -41.14 12.46
CA ALA A 325 11.55 -41.61 11.78
C ALA A 325 11.84 -42.75 10.77
N GLU A 326 13.01 -42.70 10.12
CA GLU A 326 13.51 -43.75 9.20
C GLU A 326 14.04 -44.97 9.90
N GLY A 327 14.04 -45.04 11.26
CA GLY A 327 14.39 -46.20 12.05
C GLY A 327 15.76 -46.16 12.75
N ASN A 328 16.49 -45.05 12.66
CA ASN A 328 17.75 -44.86 13.39
C ASN A 328 17.48 -44.47 14.85
N ALA A 329 17.40 -45.49 15.74
CA ALA A 329 17.13 -45.28 17.16
C ALA A 329 18.19 -44.39 17.87
N ALA A 330 19.44 -44.38 17.39
CA ALA A 330 20.50 -43.54 17.97
C ALA A 330 20.26 -42.03 17.81
N ALA A 331 19.58 -41.62 16.74
CA ALA A 331 19.25 -40.25 16.46
C ALA A 331 18.29 -39.63 17.49
N LEU A 332 17.60 -40.42 18.31
CA LEU A 332 16.70 -39.93 19.36
C LEU A 332 17.45 -39.14 20.45
N ASN A 333 18.65 -39.55 20.84
CA ASN A 333 19.45 -38.83 21.85
C ASN A 333 19.89 -37.45 21.34
N ASP A 334 20.31 -37.37 20.09
CA ASP A 334 20.72 -36.12 19.47
C ASP A 334 19.51 -35.20 19.31
N PHE A 335 18.35 -35.75 18.94
CA PHE A 335 17.09 -35.02 18.88
C PHE A 335 16.65 -34.45 20.25
N GLN A 336 16.76 -35.26 21.34
CA GLN A 336 16.49 -34.80 22.72
C GLN A 336 17.42 -33.66 23.14
N THR A 337 18.68 -33.74 22.71
CA THR A 337 19.66 -32.66 22.96
C THR A 337 19.28 -31.40 22.23
N CYS A 338 18.88 -31.49 20.95
CA CYS A 338 18.36 -30.35 20.18
C CYS A 338 17.10 -29.75 20.80
N ALA A 339 16.14 -30.55 21.25
CA ALA A 339 14.92 -30.10 21.92
C ALA A 339 15.21 -29.34 23.23
N THR A 340 16.22 -29.79 23.97
CA THR A 340 16.65 -29.09 25.19
C THR A 340 17.28 -27.75 24.87
N ARG A 341 18.09 -27.67 23.81
CA ARG A 341 18.69 -26.41 23.31
C ARG A 341 17.64 -25.47 22.77
N LEU A 342 16.65 -25.95 22.01
CA LEU A 342 15.51 -25.15 21.51
C LEU A 342 14.74 -24.48 22.65
N ASN A 343 14.42 -25.27 23.71
CA ASN A 343 13.71 -24.72 24.86
C ASN A 343 14.52 -23.65 25.62
N ALA A 344 15.84 -23.83 25.74
CA ALA A 344 16.73 -22.85 26.35
C ALA A 344 16.79 -21.55 25.52
N GLN A 345 16.93 -21.68 24.19
CA GLN A 345 16.95 -20.53 23.27
C GLN A 345 15.60 -19.79 23.24
N ALA A 346 14.46 -20.52 23.27
CA ALA A 346 13.14 -19.93 23.41
C ALA A 346 13.02 -19.05 24.67
N GLY A 347 13.62 -19.50 25.77
CA GLY A 347 13.67 -18.73 27.03
C GLY A 347 14.42 -17.39 26.91
N THR A 348 15.43 -17.29 26.04
CA THR A 348 16.19 -16.04 25.82
C THR A 348 15.47 -15.06 24.89
N ILE A 349 14.50 -15.51 24.10
CA ILE A 349 13.67 -14.66 23.21
C ILE A 349 12.54 -14.01 24.01
N GLU A 350 12.22 -14.50 25.20
CA GLU A 350 11.20 -13.95 26.11
C GLU A 350 9.76 -13.93 25.55
N VAL A 351 9.43 -14.85 24.64
CA VAL A 351 8.05 -15.05 24.14
C VAL A 351 7.42 -16.22 24.90
N PRO A 352 6.46 -15.98 25.84
CA PRO A 352 5.93 -17.01 26.73
C PRO A 352 5.31 -18.23 26.01
N SER A 353 4.57 -17.96 24.93
CA SER A 353 3.94 -19.02 24.11
C SER A 353 4.95 -19.90 23.37
N LEU A 354 6.07 -19.33 22.92
CA LEU A 354 7.18 -20.08 22.33
C LEU A 354 7.85 -20.99 23.37
N VAL A 355 8.09 -20.47 24.58
CA VAL A 355 8.67 -21.24 25.69
C VAL A 355 7.77 -22.40 26.08
N GLN A 356 6.46 -22.17 26.18
CA GLN A 356 5.47 -23.19 26.51
C GLN A 356 5.42 -24.29 25.43
N LEU A 357 5.43 -23.92 24.14
CA LEU A 357 5.40 -24.86 23.03
C LEU A 357 6.67 -25.70 22.97
N THR A 358 7.86 -25.09 23.09
CA THR A 358 9.14 -25.83 23.07
C THR A 358 9.33 -26.68 24.29
N SER A 359 8.82 -26.31 25.47
CA SER A 359 8.81 -27.15 26.67
C SER A 359 7.92 -28.39 26.46
N THR A 360 6.70 -28.21 25.94
CA THR A 360 5.79 -29.33 25.67
C THR A 360 6.36 -30.26 24.58
N LEU A 361 6.99 -29.72 23.55
CA LEU A 361 7.70 -30.51 22.53
C LEU A 361 8.82 -31.36 23.14
N LYS A 362 9.63 -30.76 24.01
CA LYS A 362 10.71 -31.50 24.75
C LYS A 362 10.15 -32.65 25.59
N GLU A 363 9.04 -32.41 26.31
CA GLU A 363 8.36 -33.43 27.09
C GLU A 363 7.88 -34.57 26.21
N ALA A 364 7.26 -34.30 25.07
CA ALA A 364 6.79 -35.30 24.11
C ALA A 364 7.93 -36.14 23.54
N ILE A 365 9.05 -35.52 23.18
CA ILE A 365 10.23 -36.18 22.68
C ILE A 365 10.86 -37.13 23.76
N SER A 366 10.88 -36.64 25.00
CA SER A 366 11.46 -37.44 26.11
C SER A 366 10.61 -38.68 26.46
N SER A 367 9.30 -38.61 26.26
CA SER A 367 8.37 -39.70 26.57
C SER A 367 8.15 -40.69 25.43
N ILE A 368 8.59 -40.41 24.22
CA ILE A 368 8.26 -41.18 22.99
C ILE A 368 8.66 -42.64 23.07
N GLY A 369 9.75 -42.99 23.78
CA GLY A 369 10.25 -44.34 23.97
C GLY A 369 9.41 -45.20 24.92
N GLN A 370 8.52 -44.61 25.73
CA GLN A 370 7.70 -45.26 26.73
C GLN A 370 6.22 -45.40 26.31
N LEU A 371 5.84 -44.88 25.14
CA LEU A 371 4.47 -44.88 24.65
C LEU A 371 4.10 -46.18 23.96
N SER A 372 2.81 -46.57 23.98
CA SER A 372 2.26 -47.65 23.16
C SER A 372 2.39 -47.33 21.66
N ASP A 373 2.37 -48.32 20.80
CA ASP A 373 2.59 -48.13 19.36
C ASP A 373 1.57 -47.16 18.75
N GLU A 374 0.27 -47.27 19.08
CA GLU A 374 -0.78 -46.38 18.59
C GLU A 374 -0.58 -44.93 19.07
N THR A 375 -0.25 -44.75 20.34
CA THR A 375 0.01 -43.40 20.91
C THR A 375 1.29 -42.81 20.35
N ARG A 376 2.29 -43.66 20.09
CA ARG A 376 3.58 -43.23 19.53
C ARG A 376 3.44 -42.63 18.14
N ASP A 377 2.62 -43.23 17.28
CA ASP A 377 2.42 -42.73 15.92
C ASP A 377 1.67 -41.38 15.91
N ALA A 378 0.66 -41.19 16.77
CA ALA A 378 -0.01 -39.94 16.96
C ALA A 378 0.96 -38.81 17.46
N VAL A 379 1.79 -39.13 18.45
CA VAL A 379 2.79 -38.23 19.00
C VAL A 379 3.87 -37.88 17.95
N ARG A 380 4.29 -38.86 17.15
CA ARG A 380 5.23 -38.63 16.03
C ARG A 380 4.70 -37.61 15.04
N LEU A 381 3.43 -37.72 14.68
CA LEU A 381 2.78 -36.79 13.76
C LEU A 381 2.76 -35.36 14.36
N GLU A 382 2.38 -35.23 15.64
CA GLU A 382 2.34 -33.93 16.29
C GLU A 382 3.72 -33.30 16.48
N ILE A 383 4.77 -34.11 16.73
CA ILE A 383 6.16 -33.60 16.78
C ILE A 383 6.57 -33.05 15.40
N ALA A 384 6.34 -33.81 14.32
CA ALA A 384 6.67 -33.39 12.97
C ALA A 384 5.95 -32.06 12.60
N THR A 385 4.67 -31.97 12.91
CA THR A 385 3.83 -30.78 12.70
C THR A 385 4.34 -29.58 13.48
N THR A 386 4.73 -29.80 14.74
CA THR A 386 5.25 -28.71 15.59
C THR A 386 6.59 -28.19 15.11
N LEU A 387 7.48 -29.08 14.64
CA LEU A 387 8.76 -28.66 14.05
C LEU A 387 8.55 -27.82 12.79
N LEU A 388 7.62 -28.20 11.91
CA LEU A 388 7.26 -27.41 10.73
C LEU A 388 6.63 -26.08 11.12
N PHE A 389 5.72 -26.06 12.09
CA PHE A 389 5.11 -24.84 12.60
C PHE A 389 6.16 -23.87 13.16
N LEU A 390 7.08 -24.35 14.00
CA LEU A 390 8.17 -23.55 14.55
C LEU A 390 9.12 -23.04 13.47
N GLN A 391 9.45 -23.87 12.47
CA GLN A 391 10.31 -23.49 11.36
C GLN A 391 9.67 -22.36 10.52
N ASN A 392 8.39 -22.48 10.21
CA ASN A 392 7.67 -21.44 9.49
C ASN A 392 7.59 -20.16 10.33
N ALA A 393 7.15 -20.24 11.60
CA ALA A 393 6.98 -19.07 12.46
C ALA A 393 8.31 -18.34 12.74
N THR A 394 9.43 -19.06 12.86
CA THR A 394 10.75 -18.45 13.03
C THR A 394 11.30 -17.92 11.70
N GLY A 395 11.00 -18.58 10.59
CA GLY A 395 11.39 -18.15 9.23
C GLY A 395 10.81 -16.79 8.85
N THR A 396 9.55 -16.59 9.17
CA THR A 396 8.76 -15.40 8.87
C THR A 396 8.75 -14.35 9.99
N GLU A 397 9.43 -14.61 11.11
CA GLU A 397 9.38 -13.79 12.34
C GLU A 397 7.97 -13.72 12.98
N ASP A 398 7.03 -14.61 12.58
CA ASP A 398 5.63 -14.67 13.04
C ASP A 398 5.50 -15.02 14.54
N ILE A 399 6.58 -15.42 15.20
CA ILE A 399 6.60 -15.67 16.66
C ILE A 399 6.28 -14.42 17.48
N PHE A 400 6.38 -13.24 16.88
CA PHE A 400 6.04 -11.95 17.49
C PHE A 400 4.64 -11.49 17.10
N ASP A 401 3.92 -12.21 16.24
CA ASP A 401 2.55 -11.88 15.84
C ASP A 401 1.56 -12.02 16.99
N GLN A 402 0.50 -11.21 16.96
CA GLN A 402 -0.58 -11.26 17.94
C GLN A 402 -1.32 -12.60 17.91
N ASP A 403 -1.36 -13.28 16.77
CA ASP A 403 -2.02 -14.59 16.60
C ASP A 403 -1.14 -15.77 16.99
N PHE A 404 0.18 -15.57 17.13
CA PHE A 404 1.10 -16.66 17.48
C PHE A 404 0.76 -17.33 18.81
N PRO A 405 0.42 -16.63 19.91
CA PRO A 405 0.04 -17.26 21.17
C PRO A 405 -1.13 -18.24 21.01
N ALA A 406 -2.18 -17.87 20.29
CA ALA A 406 -3.36 -18.72 20.09
C ALA A 406 -3.02 -19.96 19.25
N ARG A 407 -2.21 -19.83 18.20
CA ARG A 407 -1.73 -20.95 17.36
C ARG A 407 -0.80 -21.88 18.16
N ALA A 408 0.13 -21.32 18.92
CA ALA A 408 1.04 -22.09 19.77
C ALA A 408 0.29 -22.86 20.85
N GLU A 409 -0.72 -22.25 21.50
CA GLU A 409 -1.57 -22.89 22.51
C GLU A 409 -2.39 -24.03 21.89
N SER A 410 -2.91 -23.87 20.70
CA SER A 410 -3.58 -24.94 19.95
C SER A 410 -2.65 -26.13 19.74
N GLN A 411 -1.41 -25.87 19.32
CA GLN A 411 -0.39 -26.91 19.11
C GLN A 411 -0.02 -27.62 20.41
N VAL A 412 0.12 -26.88 21.52
CA VAL A 412 0.34 -27.45 22.86
C VAL A 412 -0.79 -28.39 23.27
N ARG A 413 -2.04 -28.00 23.05
CA ARG A 413 -3.21 -28.86 23.35
C ARG A 413 -3.21 -30.13 22.55
N ARG A 414 -2.84 -30.06 21.26
CA ARG A 414 -2.73 -31.23 20.38
C ARG A 414 -1.66 -32.23 20.85
N ILE A 415 -0.45 -31.74 21.14
CA ILE A 415 0.61 -32.59 21.68
C ILE A 415 0.16 -33.29 22.97
N LYS A 416 -0.46 -32.57 23.90
CA LYS A 416 -0.96 -33.10 25.16
C LYS A 416 -2.07 -34.16 24.97
N ALA A 417 -2.99 -33.91 24.02
CA ALA A 417 -4.04 -34.86 23.67
C ALA A 417 -3.45 -36.14 23.08
N ALA A 418 -2.47 -36.02 22.16
CA ALA A 418 -1.76 -37.17 21.61
C ALA A 418 -1.02 -38.00 22.69
N LEU A 419 -0.34 -37.31 23.63
CA LEU A 419 0.35 -37.97 24.75
C LEU A 419 -0.62 -38.71 25.68
N SER A 420 -1.85 -38.22 25.84
CA SER A 420 -2.88 -38.86 26.68
C SER A 420 -3.66 -39.98 25.95
N GLY A 421 -3.37 -40.26 24.69
CA GLY A 421 -4.11 -41.22 23.88
C GLY A 421 -5.54 -40.81 23.55
N GLN A 422 -5.86 -39.52 23.69
CA GLN A 422 -7.15 -38.99 23.28
C GLN A 422 -7.15 -38.74 21.78
N ALA A 423 -8.29 -38.98 21.12
CA ALA A 423 -8.43 -38.64 19.72
C ALA A 423 -8.25 -37.12 19.57
N VAL A 424 -7.26 -36.71 18.80
CA VAL A 424 -7.02 -35.30 18.48
C VAL A 424 -8.12 -34.88 17.52
N GLY A 425 -9.22 -34.34 18.06
CA GLY A 425 -10.30 -33.75 17.27
C GLY A 425 -9.79 -32.45 16.62
N GLY A 426 -9.94 -32.32 15.29
CA GLY A 426 -9.61 -31.09 14.58
C GLY A 426 -8.19 -31.01 13.99
N ALA A 427 -7.58 -32.14 13.65
CA ALA A 427 -6.36 -32.17 12.84
C ALA A 427 -6.56 -31.51 11.46
N GLU A 428 -7.80 -31.40 11.02
CA GLU A 428 -8.19 -30.86 9.72
C GLU A 428 -8.06 -29.33 9.61
N ASP A 429 -8.17 -28.56 10.72
CA ASP A 429 -8.31 -27.10 10.61
C ASP A 429 -7.00 -26.29 10.45
N LEU A 430 -5.84 -26.74 10.88
CA LEU A 430 -4.60 -25.92 10.83
C LEU A 430 -3.53 -26.48 9.89
N LEU A 431 -3.38 -27.79 9.77
CA LEU A 431 -2.52 -28.39 8.74
C LEU A 431 -3.25 -28.41 7.40
N ASP A 432 -4.58 -28.61 7.43
CA ASP A 432 -5.41 -28.61 6.25
C ASP A 432 -5.45 -27.22 5.61
N GLU A 433 -5.49 -26.12 6.38
CA GLU A 433 -5.51 -24.79 5.80
C GLU A 433 -4.18 -24.42 5.12
N GLY A 434 -3.04 -24.72 5.71
CA GLY A 434 -1.73 -24.48 5.09
C GLY A 434 -1.43 -25.47 3.95
N THR A 435 -1.74 -26.74 4.13
CA THR A 435 -1.55 -27.77 3.10
C THR A 435 -2.62 -27.66 2.01
N ARG A 436 -3.85 -27.33 2.38
CA ARG A 436 -4.94 -27.04 1.45
C ARG A 436 -4.63 -25.81 0.62
N LYS A 437 -4.22 -24.68 1.24
CA LYS A 437 -3.80 -23.47 0.51
C LYS A 437 -2.60 -23.73 -0.40
N ALA A 438 -1.61 -24.51 0.07
CA ALA A 438 -0.47 -24.90 -0.78
C ALA A 438 -0.90 -25.80 -1.94
N SER A 439 -1.81 -26.75 -1.70
CA SER A 439 -2.37 -27.64 -2.73
C SER A 439 -3.31 -26.89 -3.67
N GLU A 440 -4.17 -26.00 -3.14
CA GLU A 440 -5.03 -25.12 -3.92
C GLU A 440 -4.18 -24.18 -4.79
N HIS A 441 -3.13 -23.59 -4.22
CA HIS A 441 -2.22 -22.72 -4.98
C HIS A 441 -1.42 -23.49 -6.05
N ALA A 442 -1.00 -24.72 -5.76
CA ALA A 442 -0.34 -25.57 -6.75
C ALA A 442 -1.29 -25.99 -7.87
N LEU A 443 -2.55 -26.34 -7.54
CA LEU A 443 -3.59 -26.65 -8.51
C LEU A 443 -3.96 -25.43 -9.37
N LEU A 444 -4.17 -24.27 -8.74
CA LEU A 444 -4.43 -23.01 -9.43
C LEU A 444 -3.27 -22.64 -10.37
N SER A 445 -2.02 -22.77 -9.94
CA SER A 445 -0.85 -22.52 -10.76
C SER A 445 -0.71 -23.52 -11.92
N GLN A 446 -1.18 -24.75 -11.76
CA GLN A 446 -1.19 -25.75 -12.83
C GLN A 446 -2.28 -25.41 -13.85
N LEU A 447 -3.50 -25.13 -13.40
CA LEU A 447 -4.62 -24.74 -14.26
C LEU A 447 -4.33 -23.44 -15.01
N SER A 448 -3.74 -22.45 -14.35
CA SER A 448 -3.32 -21.20 -14.99
C SER A 448 -2.36 -21.46 -16.16
N ARG A 449 -1.34 -22.26 -15.95
CA ARG A 449 -0.37 -22.61 -17.01
C ARG A 449 -1.02 -23.35 -18.17
N GLU A 450 -1.97 -24.22 -17.90
CA GLU A 450 -2.69 -24.98 -18.93
C GLU A 450 -3.61 -24.06 -19.73
N ILE A 451 -4.36 -23.14 -19.07
CA ILE A 451 -5.19 -22.14 -19.75
C ILE A 451 -4.31 -21.21 -20.58
N SER A 452 -3.21 -20.66 -20.02
CA SER A 452 -2.31 -19.76 -20.74
C SER A 452 -1.66 -20.44 -21.94
N SER A 453 -1.29 -21.72 -21.83
CA SER A 453 -0.75 -22.50 -22.96
C SER A 453 -1.79 -22.70 -24.06
N SER A 454 -3.04 -23.01 -23.68
CA SER A 454 -4.15 -23.21 -24.64
C SER A 454 -4.57 -21.88 -25.31
N LEU A 455 -4.58 -20.76 -24.55
CA LEU A 455 -4.80 -19.42 -25.10
C LEU A 455 -3.72 -19.02 -26.10
N HIS A 456 -2.46 -19.25 -25.77
CA HIS A 456 -1.34 -18.94 -26.68
C HIS A 456 -1.43 -19.74 -27.99
N GLN A 457 -1.76 -21.04 -27.92
CA GLN A 457 -1.99 -21.86 -29.13
C GLN A 457 -3.19 -21.36 -29.95
N MET A 458 -4.23 -20.88 -29.28
CA MET A 458 -5.40 -20.29 -29.95
C MET A 458 -5.02 -18.96 -30.64
N GLU A 459 -4.29 -18.09 -29.97
CA GLU A 459 -3.78 -16.85 -30.54
C GLU A 459 -2.88 -17.10 -31.77
N GLU A 460 -1.97 -18.06 -31.70
CA GLU A 460 -1.09 -18.44 -32.82
C GLU A 460 -1.90 -18.97 -34.02
N SER A 461 -2.92 -19.78 -33.74
CA SER A 461 -3.82 -20.32 -34.77
C SER A 461 -4.64 -19.23 -35.46
N LEU A 462 -5.15 -18.28 -34.69
CA LEU A 462 -5.88 -17.12 -35.18
C LEU A 462 -4.99 -16.14 -35.94
N ASP A 463 -3.79 -15.84 -35.40
CA ASP A 463 -2.83 -14.97 -36.09
C ASP A 463 -2.41 -15.53 -37.45
N THR A 464 -2.18 -16.84 -37.55
CA THR A 464 -1.89 -17.53 -38.80
C THR A 464 -3.05 -17.40 -39.80
N PHE A 465 -4.28 -17.63 -39.36
CA PHE A 465 -5.46 -17.44 -40.15
C PHE A 465 -5.71 -15.99 -40.57
N PHE A 466 -5.53 -15.02 -39.66
CA PHE A 466 -5.74 -13.61 -39.96
C PHE A 466 -4.75 -13.06 -40.98
N ARG A 467 -3.51 -13.58 -40.99
CA ARG A 467 -2.48 -13.23 -42.00
C ARG A 467 -2.76 -13.89 -43.33
N ASN A 468 -3.27 -15.14 -43.34
CA ASN A 468 -3.57 -15.86 -44.55
C ASN A 468 -4.93 -16.58 -44.44
N PRO A 469 -6.06 -15.90 -44.75
CA PRO A 469 -7.41 -16.46 -44.64
C PRO A 469 -7.68 -17.70 -45.53
N GLY A 470 -6.78 -18.03 -46.44
CA GLY A 470 -6.81 -19.26 -47.25
C GLY A 470 -6.39 -20.50 -46.46
N GLU A 471 -5.63 -20.36 -45.41
CA GLU A 471 -5.11 -21.46 -44.56
C GLU A 471 -6.08 -21.84 -43.41
N ARG A 472 -7.31 -22.20 -43.73
CA ARG A 472 -8.31 -22.59 -42.73
C ARG A 472 -7.93 -23.80 -41.88
N GLY A 473 -6.96 -24.59 -42.33
CA GLY A 473 -6.40 -25.69 -41.54
C GLY A 473 -5.80 -25.22 -40.19
N ALA A 474 -5.38 -23.96 -40.11
CA ALA A 474 -4.94 -23.36 -38.85
C ALA A 474 -6.01 -23.31 -37.74
N LEU A 475 -7.29 -23.23 -38.17
CA LEU A 475 -8.42 -23.19 -37.23
C LEU A 475 -8.93 -24.58 -36.79
N SER A 476 -8.33 -25.67 -37.28
CA SER A 476 -8.81 -27.04 -37.05
C SER A 476 -8.88 -27.46 -35.55
N ASN A 477 -8.05 -26.84 -34.71
CA ASN A 477 -7.97 -27.16 -33.27
C ASN A 477 -8.74 -26.15 -32.39
N ILE A 478 -9.29 -25.09 -32.94
CA ILE A 478 -9.89 -23.99 -32.16
C ILE A 478 -11.06 -24.47 -31.28
N GLU A 479 -11.93 -25.33 -31.79
CA GLU A 479 -13.05 -25.88 -31.01
C GLU A 479 -12.54 -26.72 -29.82
N THR A 480 -11.47 -27.51 -30.01
CA THR A 480 -10.87 -28.32 -28.95
C THR A 480 -10.22 -27.42 -27.90
N LEU A 481 -9.46 -26.42 -28.30
CA LEU A 481 -8.83 -25.44 -27.38
C LEU A 481 -9.89 -24.64 -26.62
N THR A 482 -10.96 -24.22 -27.28
CA THR A 482 -12.09 -23.55 -26.64
C THR A 482 -12.72 -24.41 -25.55
N ALA A 483 -12.99 -25.71 -25.86
CA ALA A 483 -13.55 -26.61 -24.87
C ALA A 483 -12.64 -26.88 -23.69
N GLN A 484 -11.33 -26.94 -23.91
CA GLN A 484 -10.33 -27.09 -22.85
C GLN A 484 -10.31 -25.87 -21.93
N ILE A 485 -10.24 -24.66 -22.49
CA ILE A 485 -10.24 -23.43 -21.71
C ILE A 485 -11.55 -23.26 -20.95
N GLN A 486 -12.70 -23.51 -21.59
CA GLN A 486 -14.01 -23.44 -20.93
C GLN A 486 -14.13 -24.43 -19.79
N GLY A 487 -13.64 -25.66 -19.98
CA GLY A 487 -13.60 -26.68 -18.91
C GLY A 487 -12.77 -26.24 -17.70
N ALA A 488 -11.60 -25.66 -17.96
CA ALA A 488 -10.75 -25.14 -16.90
C ALA A 488 -11.34 -23.90 -16.19
N LEU A 489 -11.94 -22.95 -16.95
CA LEU A 489 -12.65 -21.79 -16.39
C LEU A 489 -13.86 -22.21 -15.55
N SER A 490 -14.59 -23.25 -15.96
CA SER A 490 -15.71 -23.81 -15.18
C SER A 490 -15.23 -24.43 -13.88
N MET A 491 -14.07 -25.13 -13.87
CA MET A 491 -13.48 -25.64 -12.64
C MET A 491 -13.07 -24.53 -11.66
N LEU A 492 -12.73 -23.36 -12.19
CA LEU A 492 -12.39 -22.17 -11.42
C LEU A 492 -13.62 -21.31 -11.05
N GLU A 493 -14.83 -21.73 -11.43
CA GLU A 493 -16.08 -20.99 -11.24
C GLU A 493 -16.06 -19.57 -11.88
N GLN A 494 -15.35 -19.42 -13.02
CA GLN A 494 -15.15 -18.12 -13.69
C GLN A 494 -16.11 -17.94 -14.88
N ASP A 495 -17.40 -17.79 -14.58
CA ASP A 495 -18.47 -17.69 -15.59
C ASP A 495 -18.30 -16.48 -16.52
N ALA A 496 -17.87 -15.32 -15.99
CA ALA A 496 -17.69 -14.10 -16.78
C ALA A 496 -16.62 -14.23 -17.87
N ALA A 497 -15.51 -14.91 -17.57
CA ALA A 497 -14.44 -15.19 -18.53
C ALA A 497 -14.88 -16.25 -19.55
N SER A 498 -15.61 -17.28 -19.10
CA SER A 498 -16.15 -18.33 -19.97
C SER A 498 -17.16 -17.77 -20.97
N GLU A 499 -18.03 -16.84 -20.54
CA GLU A 499 -18.98 -16.15 -21.41
C GLU A 499 -18.28 -15.28 -22.45
N LEU A 500 -17.26 -14.50 -22.05
CA LEU A 500 -16.46 -13.68 -22.96
C LEU A 500 -15.75 -14.54 -24.01
N LEU A 501 -15.14 -15.67 -23.60
CA LEU A 501 -14.50 -16.60 -24.53
C LEU A 501 -15.52 -17.16 -25.56
N ARG A 502 -16.70 -17.56 -25.09
CA ARG A 502 -17.76 -18.07 -25.97
C ARG A 502 -18.16 -17.01 -26.99
N CYS A 503 -18.40 -15.76 -26.56
CA CYS A 503 -18.77 -14.69 -27.49
C CYS A 503 -17.66 -14.35 -28.48
N GLY A 504 -16.38 -14.40 -28.05
CA GLY A 504 -15.23 -14.25 -28.95
C GLY A 504 -15.17 -15.36 -30.00
N MET A 505 -15.43 -16.61 -29.62
CA MET A 505 -15.40 -17.75 -30.51
C MET A 505 -16.64 -17.82 -31.44
N ASP A 506 -17.78 -17.31 -30.98
CA ASP A 506 -18.99 -17.15 -31.84
C ASP A 506 -18.70 -16.22 -33.04
N LEU A 507 -17.81 -15.21 -32.88
CA LEU A 507 -17.34 -14.38 -34.00
C LEU A 507 -16.41 -15.13 -34.95
N VAL A 508 -15.66 -16.13 -34.49
CA VAL A 508 -14.73 -16.93 -35.30
C VAL A 508 -15.48 -18.02 -36.05
N SER A 509 -16.56 -18.56 -35.49
CA SER A 509 -17.32 -19.72 -36.01
C SER A 509 -17.74 -19.61 -37.49
N PRO A 510 -18.23 -18.46 -38.00
CA PRO A 510 -18.58 -18.33 -39.43
C PRO A 510 -17.37 -18.55 -40.36
N TYR A 511 -16.18 -18.19 -39.94
CA TYR A 511 -14.92 -18.24 -40.71
C TYR A 511 -14.34 -19.66 -40.84
N LEU A 512 -14.83 -20.59 -40.05
CA LEU A 512 -14.54 -22.02 -40.24
C LEU A 512 -15.08 -22.54 -41.58
N VAL A 513 -16.14 -21.92 -42.09
CA VAL A 513 -16.80 -22.32 -43.35
C VAL A 513 -16.40 -21.40 -44.48
N GLU A 514 -16.65 -20.11 -44.40
CA GLU A 514 -16.39 -19.10 -45.45
C GLU A 514 -16.04 -17.72 -44.89
N GLY A 515 -15.29 -16.93 -45.68
CA GLY A 515 -14.99 -15.53 -45.37
C GLY A 515 -13.70 -15.31 -44.55
N SER A 516 -13.50 -14.08 -44.15
CA SER A 516 -12.43 -13.62 -43.22
C SER A 516 -12.96 -12.46 -42.38
N PRO A 517 -12.54 -12.35 -41.11
CA PRO A 517 -13.00 -11.27 -40.23
C PRO A 517 -12.49 -9.90 -40.69
N GLY A 518 -13.27 -8.86 -40.45
CA GLY A 518 -12.87 -7.50 -40.61
C GLY A 518 -11.83 -7.08 -39.53
N ASP A 519 -11.13 -5.96 -39.74
CA ASP A 519 -10.12 -5.53 -38.81
C ASP A 519 -10.65 -5.19 -37.38
N GLU A 520 -11.88 -4.68 -37.31
CA GLU A 520 -12.56 -4.43 -36.04
C GLU A 520 -12.91 -5.74 -35.30
N GLU A 521 -13.34 -6.78 -36.02
CA GLU A 521 -13.62 -8.09 -35.43
C GLU A 521 -12.34 -8.78 -34.95
N LYS A 522 -11.24 -8.69 -35.73
CA LYS A 522 -9.93 -9.20 -35.31
C LYS A 522 -9.46 -8.55 -33.99
N THR A 523 -9.60 -7.22 -33.91
CA THR A 523 -9.23 -6.48 -32.69
C THR A 523 -10.07 -6.95 -31.50
N ARG A 524 -11.40 -7.07 -31.66
CA ARG A 524 -12.30 -7.53 -30.59
C ARG A 524 -11.96 -8.95 -30.13
N ILE A 525 -11.63 -9.87 -31.02
CA ILE A 525 -11.24 -11.24 -30.69
C ILE A 525 -9.92 -11.23 -29.93
N ALA A 526 -8.92 -10.47 -30.41
CA ALA A 526 -7.63 -10.34 -29.75
C ALA A 526 -7.75 -9.73 -28.34
N ASP A 527 -8.53 -8.68 -28.19
CA ASP A 527 -8.79 -8.02 -26.90
C ASP A 527 -9.48 -8.97 -25.91
N ALA A 528 -10.42 -9.80 -26.38
CA ALA A 528 -11.08 -10.79 -25.53
C ALA A 528 -10.10 -11.85 -25.02
N LEU A 529 -9.28 -12.44 -25.89
CA LEU A 529 -8.30 -13.48 -25.52
C LEU A 529 -7.24 -12.92 -24.59
N SER A 530 -6.68 -11.74 -24.90
CA SER A 530 -5.67 -11.07 -24.05
C SER A 530 -6.25 -10.71 -22.68
N SER A 531 -7.50 -10.21 -22.63
CA SER A 531 -8.17 -9.90 -21.35
C SER A 531 -8.39 -11.16 -20.51
N ILE A 532 -8.75 -12.30 -21.12
CA ILE A 532 -8.90 -13.57 -20.42
C ILE A 532 -7.54 -14.07 -19.90
N GLY A 533 -6.47 -13.97 -20.68
CA GLY A 533 -5.12 -14.32 -20.26
C GLY A 533 -4.67 -13.54 -19.03
N LEU A 534 -4.77 -12.19 -19.11
CA LEU A 534 -4.44 -11.29 -17.99
C LEU A 534 -5.34 -11.52 -16.77
N PHE A 535 -6.64 -11.81 -17.00
CA PHE A 535 -7.57 -12.14 -15.92
C PHE A 535 -7.15 -13.40 -15.18
N ILE A 536 -6.80 -14.48 -15.90
CA ILE A 536 -6.38 -15.75 -15.29
C ILE A 536 -5.10 -15.58 -14.50
N GLU A 537 -4.11 -14.87 -15.02
CA GLU A 537 -2.88 -14.55 -14.29
C GLU A 537 -3.19 -13.79 -12.99
N ALA A 538 -4.03 -12.75 -13.09
CA ALA A 538 -4.44 -11.95 -11.93
C ALA A 538 -5.27 -12.76 -10.91
N HIS A 539 -6.22 -13.59 -11.39
CA HIS A 539 -7.07 -14.41 -10.53
C HIS A 539 -6.25 -15.47 -9.78
N CYS A 540 -5.32 -16.14 -10.46
CA CYS A 540 -4.45 -17.14 -9.83
C CYS A 540 -3.39 -16.51 -8.92
N ALA A 541 -3.06 -15.24 -9.12
CA ALA A 541 -2.25 -14.44 -8.19
C ALA A 541 -3.06 -13.92 -6.98
N GLY A 542 -4.38 -14.23 -6.90
CA GLY A 542 -5.24 -13.84 -5.77
C GLY A 542 -5.79 -12.41 -5.83
N ARG A 543 -5.80 -11.75 -7.00
CA ARG A 543 -6.33 -10.39 -7.16
C ARG A 543 -7.85 -10.35 -6.96
N GLN A 544 -8.32 -9.54 -6.01
CA GLN A 544 -9.77 -9.34 -5.80
C GLN A 544 -10.45 -8.54 -6.93
N ASP A 545 -9.69 -7.70 -7.63
CA ASP A 545 -10.18 -6.89 -8.75
C ASP A 545 -9.93 -7.51 -10.13
N ALA A 546 -9.48 -8.77 -10.18
CA ALA A 546 -9.20 -9.47 -11.43
C ALA A 546 -10.37 -9.41 -12.42
N ALA A 547 -11.61 -9.50 -11.93
CA ALA A 547 -12.82 -9.40 -12.78
C ALA A 547 -12.91 -8.08 -13.56
N LYS A 548 -12.34 -6.97 -13.05
CA LYS A 548 -12.32 -5.68 -13.74
C LYS A 548 -11.49 -5.70 -15.03
N ILE A 549 -10.53 -6.62 -15.14
CA ILE A 549 -9.71 -6.80 -16.36
C ILE A 549 -10.58 -7.21 -17.55
N LEU A 550 -11.64 -7.96 -17.30
CA LEU A 550 -12.59 -8.40 -18.34
C LEU A 550 -13.54 -7.28 -18.79
N THR A 551 -13.79 -6.27 -17.94
CA THR A 551 -14.84 -5.26 -18.15
C THR A 551 -14.73 -4.55 -19.51
N PRO A 552 -13.56 -4.04 -19.97
CA PRO A 552 -13.47 -3.36 -21.26
C PRO A 552 -13.86 -4.26 -22.44
N ALA A 553 -13.37 -5.51 -22.43
CA ALA A 553 -13.70 -6.47 -23.47
C ALA A 553 -15.17 -6.90 -23.40
N ARG A 554 -15.73 -7.11 -22.21
CA ARG A 554 -17.15 -7.45 -22.01
C ARG A 554 -18.08 -6.32 -22.48
N ILE A 555 -17.74 -5.06 -22.25
CA ILE A 555 -18.45 -3.89 -22.80
C ILE A 555 -18.39 -3.90 -24.35
N ALA A 556 -17.23 -4.17 -24.93
CA ALA A 556 -17.07 -4.24 -26.39
C ALA A 556 -17.93 -5.36 -27.04
N PHE A 557 -18.24 -6.41 -26.28
CA PHE A 557 -19.16 -7.50 -26.69
C PHE A 557 -20.61 -7.26 -26.26
N GLY A 558 -20.93 -6.14 -25.58
CA GLY A 558 -22.29 -5.82 -25.12
C GLY A 558 -22.77 -6.72 -23.97
N LEU A 559 -21.88 -7.35 -23.25
CA LEU A 559 -22.15 -8.20 -22.09
C LEU A 559 -22.31 -7.39 -20.80
N ASP A 560 -21.66 -6.24 -20.74
CA ASP A 560 -21.75 -5.30 -19.63
C ASP A 560 -22.10 -3.90 -20.14
N GLU A 561 -22.86 -3.14 -19.35
CA GLU A 561 -23.09 -1.72 -19.66
C GLU A 561 -21.83 -0.90 -19.30
N PRO A 562 -21.46 0.11 -20.12
CA PRO A 562 -20.37 1.00 -19.76
C PRO A 562 -20.74 1.71 -18.45
N GLU A 563 -20.07 1.34 -17.35
CA GLU A 563 -20.20 2.12 -16.12
C GLU A 563 -19.87 3.57 -16.44
N SER A 564 -20.76 4.48 -16.09
CA SER A 564 -20.50 5.92 -16.16
C SER A 564 -19.46 6.28 -15.10
N ILE A 565 -18.21 5.98 -15.38
CA ILE A 565 -17.05 6.23 -14.49
C ILE A 565 -16.91 7.73 -14.16
N SER A 566 -17.52 8.60 -14.96
CA SER A 566 -17.43 10.06 -14.81
C SER A 566 -18.29 10.68 -13.71
N ALA A 567 -19.24 9.98 -13.10
CA ALA A 567 -20.20 10.61 -12.19
C ALA A 567 -19.76 10.67 -10.71
N ASN A 568 -18.70 9.95 -10.32
CA ASN A 568 -18.31 9.81 -8.91
C ASN A 568 -16.88 10.22 -8.55
N LEU A 569 -16.06 10.69 -9.51
CA LEU A 569 -14.77 11.28 -9.21
C LEU A 569 -14.98 12.76 -8.85
N ILE A 570 -14.83 13.09 -7.58
CA ILE A 570 -14.69 14.51 -7.20
C ILE A 570 -13.28 14.93 -7.57
N PRO A 571 -13.14 16.09 -8.28
CA PRO A 571 -11.81 16.66 -8.47
C PRO A 571 -11.20 16.92 -7.09
N THR A 572 -10.03 16.38 -6.85
CA THR A 572 -9.29 16.62 -5.60
C THR A 572 -8.54 17.94 -5.66
N VAL A 573 -8.07 18.42 -4.52
CA VAL A 573 -7.18 19.61 -4.48
C VAL A 573 -5.90 19.30 -5.23
N GLU A 574 -5.42 18.07 -5.10
CA GLU A 574 -4.22 17.53 -5.75
C GLU A 574 -4.35 17.60 -7.28
N ASP A 575 -5.48 17.18 -7.86
CA ASP A 575 -5.77 17.27 -9.29
C ASP A 575 -5.82 18.73 -9.79
N GLY A 576 -6.26 19.64 -8.92
CA GLY A 576 -6.38 21.07 -9.22
C GLY A 576 -5.05 21.83 -9.20
N LEU A 577 -3.97 21.27 -8.63
CA LEU A 577 -2.70 21.99 -8.43
C LEU A 577 -2.07 22.50 -9.72
N ALA A 578 -2.08 21.71 -10.78
CA ALA A 578 -1.51 22.12 -12.07
C ALA A 578 -2.19 23.37 -12.62
N SER A 579 -3.54 23.42 -12.56
CA SER A 579 -4.33 24.59 -12.96
C SER A 579 -4.07 25.80 -12.07
N ARG A 580 -3.89 25.55 -10.76
CA ARG A 580 -3.59 26.61 -9.79
C ARG A 580 -2.20 27.21 -10.02
N LYS A 581 -1.19 26.39 -10.28
CA LYS A 581 0.17 26.81 -10.66
C LYS A 581 0.16 27.63 -11.97
N ALA A 582 -0.60 27.19 -12.97
CA ALA A 582 -0.78 27.93 -14.21
C ALA A 582 -1.44 29.31 -13.98
N THR A 583 -2.40 29.41 -13.05
CA THR A 583 -3.03 30.69 -12.66
C THR A 583 -2.02 31.64 -12.02
N VAL A 584 -1.12 31.14 -11.16
CA VAL A 584 -0.03 31.95 -10.57
C VAL A 584 0.90 32.46 -11.67
N ALA A 585 1.35 31.58 -12.58
CA ALA A 585 2.20 31.97 -13.70
C ALA A 585 1.55 33.09 -14.58
N ALA A 586 0.29 32.87 -14.96
CA ALA A 586 -0.45 33.88 -15.78
C ALA A 586 -0.61 35.22 -15.06
N SER A 587 -0.96 35.20 -13.75
CA SER A 587 -1.11 36.43 -12.97
C SER A 587 0.21 37.19 -12.76
N TYR A 588 1.32 36.45 -12.68
CA TYR A 588 2.66 37.05 -12.63
C TYR A 588 3.04 37.70 -13.97
N LEU A 589 2.82 37.00 -15.09
CA LEU A 589 3.10 37.55 -16.43
C LEU A 589 2.25 38.83 -16.72
N ASP A 590 0.97 38.86 -16.31
CA ASP A 590 0.11 40.01 -16.40
C ASP A 590 0.67 41.19 -15.58
N TRP A 591 1.14 40.92 -14.38
CA TRP A 591 1.77 41.96 -13.55
C TRP A 591 3.11 42.44 -14.13
N GLN A 592 3.97 41.53 -14.61
CA GLN A 592 5.24 41.87 -15.25
C GLN A 592 5.03 42.76 -16.47
N GLY A 593 4.01 42.47 -17.29
CA GLY A 593 3.72 43.25 -18.50
C GLY A 593 3.09 44.62 -18.23
N THR A 594 2.30 44.78 -17.17
CA THR A 594 1.55 46.00 -16.88
C THR A 594 2.16 46.88 -15.79
N GLY A 595 2.95 46.30 -14.87
CA GLY A 595 3.53 47.00 -13.71
C GLY A 595 2.49 47.57 -12.72
N GLY A 596 1.21 47.23 -12.90
CA GLY A 596 0.09 47.83 -12.15
C GLY A 596 -0.08 47.24 -10.74
N ASP A 597 -0.55 48.07 -9.80
CA ASP A 597 -0.83 47.66 -8.42
C ASP A 597 -1.99 46.64 -8.34
N ASP A 598 -2.96 46.71 -9.25
CA ASP A 598 -4.10 45.77 -9.30
C ASP A 598 -3.70 44.42 -9.83
N THR A 599 -2.81 44.31 -10.82
CA THR A 599 -2.26 43.04 -11.30
C THR A 599 -1.34 42.39 -10.27
N ARG A 600 -0.58 43.20 -9.52
CA ARG A 600 0.19 42.74 -8.36
C ARG A 600 -0.72 42.15 -7.29
N LYS A 601 -1.84 42.76 -6.94
CA LYS A 601 -2.80 42.20 -5.97
C LYS A 601 -3.39 40.88 -6.44
N LYS A 602 -3.69 40.75 -7.75
CA LYS A 602 -4.15 39.48 -8.32
C LYS A 602 -3.09 38.38 -8.18
N CYS A 603 -1.82 38.68 -8.44
CA CYS A 603 -0.72 37.73 -8.26
C CYS A 603 -0.57 37.30 -6.79
N LEU A 604 -0.64 38.26 -5.85
CA LEU A 604 -0.64 37.96 -4.42
C LEU A 604 -1.84 37.09 -3.99
N ALA A 605 -3.02 37.36 -4.53
CA ALA A 605 -4.21 36.53 -4.27
C ALA A 605 -4.03 35.09 -4.79
N ALA A 606 -3.52 34.94 -6.03
CA ALA A 606 -3.24 33.61 -6.61
C ALA A 606 -2.19 32.82 -5.81
N LEU A 607 -1.13 33.47 -5.34
CA LEU A 607 -0.14 32.88 -4.44
C LEU A 607 -0.75 32.48 -3.08
N THR A 608 -1.63 33.31 -2.52
CA THR A 608 -2.31 32.98 -1.26
C THR A 608 -3.18 31.73 -1.39
N GLU A 609 -3.92 31.60 -2.49
CA GLU A 609 -4.75 30.43 -2.75
C GLU A 609 -3.89 29.15 -2.96
N LEU A 610 -2.78 29.26 -3.69
CA LEU A 610 -1.84 28.15 -3.85
C LEU A 610 -1.19 27.77 -2.51
N GLY A 611 -0.93 28.75 -1.64
CA GLY A 611 -0.44 28.50 -0.27
C GLY A 611 -1.47 27.75 0.60
N HIS A 612 -2.75 28.07 0.47
CA HIS A 612 -3.83 27.32 1.14
C HIS A 612 -3.92 25.88 0.61
N ASP A 613 -3.74 25.67 -0.70
CA ASP A 613 -3.72 24.33 -1.29
C ASP A 613 -2.51 23.54 -0.77
N ALA A 614 -1.32 24.13 -0.71
CA ALA A 614 -0.13 23.52 -0.14
C ALA A 614 -0.32 23.12 1.35
N ASP A 615 -0.99 23.96 2.15
CA ASP A 615 -1.35 23.61 3.53
C ASP A 615 -2.31 22.41 3.58
N LEU A 616 -3.33 22.37 2.72
CA LEU A 616 -4.31 21.27 2.70
C LEU A 616 -3.70 19.92 2.37
N ILE A 617 -2.77 19.90 1.41
CA ILE A 617 -2.07 18.67 1.01
C ILE A 617 -0.83 18.36 1.87
N ALA A 618 -0.53 19.23 2.83
CA ALA A 618 0.66 19.14 3.71
C ALA A 618 2.00 19.13 2.93
N ASP A 619 2.06 19.82 1.78
CA ASP A 619 3.30 19.98 1.01
C ASP A 619 4.10 21.18 1.53
N ARG A 620 5.13 20.86 2.34
CA ARG A 620 5.97 21.89 2.98
C ARG A 620 6.88 22.60 2.00
N GLU A 621 7.34 21.91 0.96
CA GLU A 621 8.23 22.47 -0.05
C GLU A 621 7.47 23.48 -0.92
N LEU A 622 6.29 23.09 -1.42
CA LEU A 622 5.41 23.97 -2.14
C LEU A 622 5.03 25.18 -1.29
N LYS A 623 4.70 24.98 -0.01
CA LYS A 623 4.38 26.07 0.92
C LYS A 623 5.54 27.04 1.08
N SER A 624 6.75 26.55 1.33
CA SER A 624 7.96 27.37 1.48
C SER A 624 8.26 28.16 0.19
N ALA A 625 8.13 27.52 -0.97
CA ALA A 625 8.33 28.17 -2.27
C ALA A 625 7.28 29.28 -2.50
N VAL A 626 6.00 29.02 -2.16
CA VAL A 626 4.92 30.03 -2.23
C VAL A 626 5.18 31.21 -1.30
N GLU A 627 5.56 30.94 -0.03
CA GLU A 627 5.87 32.02 0.94
C GLU A 627 7.06 32.86 0.49
N ASN A 628 8.06 32.25 -0.12
CA ASN A 628 9.21 32.97 -0.69
C ASN A 628 8.75 33.86 -1.86
N ALA A 629 8.02 33.31 -2.84
CA ALA A 629 7.48 34.05 -3.97
C ALA A 629 6.55 35.20 -3.49
N PHE A 630 5.68 34.93 -2.52
CA PHE A 630 4.79 35.93 -1.92
C PHE A 630 5.57 37.13 -1.30
N ARG A 631 6.64 36.83 -0.54
CA ARG A 631 7.49 37.90 0.02
C ARG A 631 8.14 38.75 -1.07
N MET A 632 8.66 38.11 -2.13
CA MET A 632 9.31 38.80 -3.24
C MET A 632 8.30 39.68 -4.01
N VAL A 633 7.10 39.16 -4.33
CA VAL A 633 6.02 39.95 -4.96
C VAL A 633 5.58 41.11 -4.05
N SER A 634 5.53 40.87 -2.73
CA SER A 634 5.17 41.92 -1.76
C SER A 634 6.23 43.03 -1.64
N ALA A 635 7.50 42.70 -1.85
CA ALA A 635 8.62 43.65 -1.71
C ALA A 635 8.73 44.66 -2.84
N GLY A 636 8.12 44.42 -4.02
CA GLY A 636 8.10 45.46 -5.01
C GLY A 636 8.14 45.07 -6.48
N ASN A 637 9.18 45.34 -7.22
CA ASN A 637 9.19 45.25 -8.68
C ASN A 637 9.57 43.84 -9.16
N PRO A 638 9.04 43.41 -10.33
CA PRO A 638 9.50 42.18 -10.98
C PRO A 638 10.98 42.28 -11.32
N ASP A 639 11.73 41.26 -10.95
CA ASP A 639 13.15 41.07 -11.30
C ASP A 639 13.41 39.66 -11.80
N GLU A 640 14.65 39.41 -12.25
CA GLU A 640 15.08 38.10 -12.77
C GLU A 640 15.03 36.99 -11.69
N SER A 641 15.33 37.38 -10.44
CA SER A 641 15.29 36.42 -9.30
C SER A 641 13.85 35.99 -8.98
N LEU A 642 12.89 36.91 -9.04
CA LEU A 642 11.48 36.60 -8.85
C LEU A 642 10.93 35.78 -10.02
N ALA A 643 11.30 36.11 -11.26
CA ALA A 643 10.92 35.32 -12.44
C ALA A 643 11.39 33.86 -12.30
N ALA A 644 12.64 33.66 -11.90
CA ALA A 644 13.20 32.32 -11.63
C ALA A 644 12.46 31.60 -10.49
N ALA A 645 12.12 32.29 -9.40
CA ALA A 645 11.38 31.73 -8.28
C ALA A 645 9.96 31.29 -8.70
N ILE A 646 9.26 32.08 -9.49
CA ILE A 646 7.93 31.74 -10.00
C ILE A 646 8.01 30.61 -11.04
N ALA A 647 9.02 30.61 -11.92
CA ALA A 647 9.26 29.51 -12.87
C ALA A 647 9.47 28.19 -12.14
N HIS A 648 10.33 28.19 -11.13
CA HIS A 648 10.57 27.00 -10.29
C HIS A 648 9.31 26.54 -9.56
N LEU A 649 8.54 27.47 -8.95
CA LEU A 649 7.30 27.19 -8.23
C LEU A 649 6.23 26.58 -9.13
N THR A 650 6.08 27.11 -10.34
CA THR A 650 4.97 26.74 -11.23
C THR A 650 5.33 25.65 -12.22
N GLY A 651 6.61 25.42 -12.47
CA GLY A 651 7.09 24.51 -13.52
C GLY A 651 6.88 25.06 -14.94
N HIS A 652 6.64 26.37 -15.10
CA HIS A 652 6.45 27.05 -16.37
C HIS A 652 7.71 27.83 -16.74
N ASP A 653 8.06 27.85 -18.02
CA ASP A 653 9.12 28.72 -18.53
C ASP A 653 8.69 30.18 -18.47
N ILE A 654 9.23 30.89 -17.50
CA ILE A 654 8.98 32.34 -17.29
C ILE A 654 10.26 33.09 -17.58
N VAL A 655 10.23 33.93 -18.61
CA VAL A 655 11.35 34.77 -19.00
C VAL A 655 11.11 36.18 -18.42
N PHE A 656 12.12 36.69 -17.73
CA PHE A 656 12.08 38.11 -17.29
C PHE A 656 12.22 39.06 -18.49
N LEU A 657 11.21 39.84 -18.74
CA LEU A 657 11.26 40.93 -19.74
C LEU A 657 11.37 42.25 -18.98
N PRO A 658 12.52 42.95 -19.03
CA PRO A 658 12.61 44.27 -18.40
C PRO A 658 11.60 45.21 -19.05
N VAL A 659 10.78 45.83 -18.23
CA VAL A 659 9.86 46.89 -18.70
C VAL A 659 10.75 48.02 -19.21
N GLU A 660 10.84 48.20 -20.52
CA GLU A 660 11.43 49.42 -21.08
C GLU A 660 10.60 50.59 -20.59
N ASN A 661 11.20 51.43 -19.75
CA ASN A 661 10.61 52.70 -19.39
C ASN A 661 10.36 53.45 -20.71
N ALA A 662 9.11 53.42 -21.15
CA ALA A 662 8.66 54.35 -22.18
C ALA A 662 8.79 55.75 -21.57
N SER A 663 9.93 56.37 -21.78
CA SER A 663 10.13 57.79 -21.51
C SER A 663 9.08 58.52 -22.35
N ILE A 664 8.06 59.03 -21.66
CA ILE A 664 7.14 59.99 -22.26
C ILE A 664 7.99 61.27 -22.44
N GLU A 665 8.43 61.59 -23.69
CA GLU A 665 8.71 62.95 -24.11
C GLU A 665 7.44 63.76 -24.29
#